data_55f9995ba09a207b85507bd886cd8549
#
_entry.id   55f9995ba09a207b85507bd886cd8549
#
_cell.length_a   1.000
_cell.length_b   1.000
_cell.length_c   1.000
_cell.angle_alpha   90.00
_cell.angle_beta   90.00
_cell.angle_gamma   90.00
#
_symmetry.space_group_name_H-M   'P 1'
#
loop_
_entity.id
_entity.type
_entity.pdbx_description
1 polymer ?
#
loop_
_entity_poly.entity_id
_entity_poly.type
_entity_poly.pdbx_seq_one_letter_code
_entity_poly.pdbx_strand_id
1 'polypeptide(L)'
;MKKIISAAATAIMLAANMNLASAYTYPHAIWKANDFLAAAQNSGDNAGIAEAAGQIVDIMWNEPDCEEKRSTIMHKLKLKGEAQAAMGDYAASAQTFATMYDYIKDFGEVYFDDAKVAKAKAENYAPELRIFSDGGESVYYGAINEKQNGVLFGVCENSATRSRLGGESMTLMYHNFGEHMTDYMKNVLKNTAEKGLALEYALNCPGEAADVTGIETKAAYLDEISAELAKYPDMPVYMRFGAEFDVWTNMADTESYKAAFRYVADYFHAKNPKVAMVWSPNYVSGWYTDINDFYPGDDCVDWVGVSLYAKTHFNGDGNDYDDLVFKAGAGSDPVKVVADIMAQYGDRKPIMISEHGASRSENGVESADFAAKKIREFEALLPMVYPQIKLMAYFDTYVTGEANDYRLTDGTTKEDYIRLTRGRRFIRSSYSTDTDFCYRELWNGAPAASVFPLSCYAHIFDEDITEVSYFIDGEFVGSSNSAPYTVYVDAANYAGAHSVRALAAGSKGGSVEKSVELNIALVSFGDIKVTVNGENVEFDRTPVILSGRTLVPMRAIFDTLGAEVGWDGDTKTASGTKDGKTVSISVDSNILNVNGEERVLDAPAIVLGGRTLVPARAIAEAFDCNVGWDGATATVTITK
;
A
#
# COMPACT_ATOMS: atom_id res chain seq x y z
N MET A 1 3.44 -13.39 37.96
CA MET A 1 4.45 -14.27 38.59
C MET A 1 5.68 -14.52 37.70
N LYS A 2 5.56 -14.51 36.34
CA LYS A 2 6.74 -14.62 35.44
C LYS A 2 7.60 -13.34 35.37
N LYS A 3 7.06 -12.15 35.56
CA LYS A 3 7.80 -10.85 35.52
C LYS A 3 8.82 -10.68 36.71
N ILE A 4 8.58 -11.35 37.84
CA ILE A 4 9.49 -11.26 38.98
C ILE A 4 10.70 -12.23 38.82
N ILE A 5 10.56 -13.26 37.99
CA ILE A 5 11.61 -14.23 37.74
C ILE A 5 12.68 -13.67 36.76
N SER A 6 12.29 -12.82 35.80
CA SER A 6 13.24 -12.21 34.86
C SER A 6 14.20 -11.23 35.57
N ALA A 7 13.68 -10.32 36.38
CA ALA A 7 14.52 -9.36 37.11
C ALA A 7 15.45 -10.03 38.14
N ALA A 8 15.00 -11.12 38.77
CA ALA A 8 15.82 -11.90 39.72
C ALA A 8 16.84 -12.77 39.00
N ALA A 9 16.56 -13.30 37.81
CA ALA A 9 17.51 -14.08 37.02
C ALA A 9 18.65 -13.19 36.49
N THR A 10 18.34 -11.96 36.05
CA THR A 10 19.35 -10.99 35.60
C THR A 10 20.25 -10.55 36.75
N ALA A 11 19.69 -10.35 37.95
CA ALA A 11 20.49 -10.00 39.15
C ALA A 11 21.34 -11.19 39.67
N ILE A 12 20.88 -12.44 39.50
CA ILE A 12 21.61 -13.64 39.92
C ILE A 12 22.70 -14.01 38.90
N MET A 13 22.51 -13.78 37.60
CA MET A 13 23.59 -13.95 36.61
C MET A 13 24.69 -12.91 36.75
N LEU A 14 24.37 -11.68 37.15
CA LEU A 14 25.38 -10.66 37.51
C LEU A 14 26.18 -11.03 38.77
N ALA A 15 25.61 -11.81 39.67
CA ALA A 15 26.32 -12.23 40.90
C ALA A 15 27.11 -13.55 40.77
N ALA A 16 26.82 -14.40 39.78
CA ALA A 16 27.46 -15.71 39.62
C ALA A 16 28.72 -15.71 38.73
N ASN A 17 28.94 -14.66 37.93
CA ASN A 17 30.13 -14.50 37.08
C ASN A 17 31.25 -13.65 37.71
N MET A 18 31.25 -13.46 39.00
CA MET A 18 32.37 -12.83 39.70
C MET A 18 33.52 -13.83 39.95
N ASN A 19 34.13 -14.33 38.88
CA ASN A 19 35.45 -14.94 38.98
C ASN A 19 36.32 -14.59 37.77
N LEU A 20 37.21 -13.60 37.98
CA LEU A 20 38.46 -13.38 37.25
C LEU A 20 38.39 -12.97 35.77
N ALA A 21 37.48 -12.09 35.38
CA ALA A 21 37.76 -11.12 34.33
C ALA A 21 38.19 -9.81 35.04
N SER A 22 39.25 -9.15 34.60
CA SER A 22 39.59 -7.81 35.08
C SER A 22 38.38 -6.93 34.88
N ALA A 23 37.80 -6.41 35.97
CA ALA A 23 36.62 -5.54 35.87
C ALA A 23 36.91 -4.41 34.87
N TYR A 24 36.03 -4.24 33.85
CA TYR A 24 36.20 -3.18 32.89
C TYR A 24 36.27 -1.83 33.61
N THR A 25 37.28 -1.04 33.30
CA THR A 25 37.47 0.25 33.94
C THR A 25 36.95 1.33 32.99
N TYR A 26 35.81 1.92 33.32
CA TYR A 26 35.23 3.02 32.53
C TYR A 26 36.18 4.22 32.44
N PRO A 27 36.25 4.88 31.27
CA PRO A 27 37.00 6.12 31.11
C PRO A 27 36.56 7.18 32.14
N HIS A 28 37.50 7.92 32.71
CA HIS A 28 37.18 8.92 33.73
C HIS A 28 36.19 10.00 33.23
N ALA A 29 36.18 10.30 31.91
CA ALA A 29 35.27 11.25 31.28
C ALA A 29 33.81 10.84 31.43
N ILE A 30 33.50 9.53 31.54
CA ILE A 30 32.11 9.03 31.61
C ILE A 30 31.44 9.43 32.93
N TRP A 31 32.20 9.60 34.02
CA TRP A 31 31.62 9.95 35.31
C TRP A 31 30.88 11.29 35.29
N LYS A 32 31.52 12.32 34.68
CA LYS A 32 30.90 13.63 34.54
C LYS A 32 29.63 13.59 33.66
N ALA A 33 29.64 12.81 32.59
CA ALA A 33 28.49 12.64 31.73
C ALA A 33 27.35 11.87 32.44
N ASN A 34 27.69 10.87 33.29
CA ASN A 34 26.71 10.16 34.11
C ASN A 34 26.12 11.06 35.22
N ASP A 35 26.90 11.95 35.85
CA ASP A 35 26.36 12.92 36.81
C ASP A 35 25.39 13.88 36.15
N PHE A 36 25.70 14.34 34.93
CA PHE A 36 24.80 15.17 34.13
C PHE A 36 23.53 14.42 33.73
N LEU A 37 23.66 13.16 33.27
CA LEU A 37 22.51 12.31 32.94
C LEU A 37 21.59 12.11 34.15
N ALA A 38 22.17 11.79 35.33
CA ALA A 38 21.38 11.61 36.54
C ALA A 38 20.65 12.89 36.96
N ALA A 39 21.26 14.07 36.80
CA ALA A 39 20.63 15.35 37.08
C ALA A 39 19.45 15.60 36.10
N ALA A 40 19.65 15.35 34.80
CA ALA A 40 18.62 15.51 33.78
C ALA A 40 17.44 14.55 34.00
N GLN A 41 17.70 13.28 34.32
CA GLN A 41 16.67 12.30 34.66
C GLN A 41 15.85 12.71 35.89
N ASN A 42 16.51 13.17 36.96
CA ASN A 42 15.85 13.63 38.18
C ASN A 42 14.95 14.87 37.95
N SER A 43 15.29 15.70 36.99
CA SER A 43 14.50 16.90 36.64
C SER A 43 13.46 16.65 35.54
N GLY A 44 13.47 15.48 34.88
CA GLY A 44 12.63 15.20 33.71
C GLY A 44 13.03 16.01 32.46
N ASP A 45 14.29 16.44 32.36
CA ASP A 45 14.83 17.20 31.24
C ASP A 45 15.23 16.26 30.10
N ASN A 46 14.29 16.02 29.17
CA ASN A 46 14.53 15.14 28.03
C ASN A 46 15.67 15.62 27.10
N ALA A 47 15.85 16.93 26.96
CA ALA A 47 16.95 17.49 26.17
C ALA A 47 18.30 17.18 26.82
N GLY A 48 18.40 17.38 28.14
CA GLY A 48 19.58 17.02 28.93
C GLY A 48 19.85 15.51 28.94
N ILE A 49 18.80 14.68 28.99
CA ILE A 49 18.93 13.22 28.89
C ILE A 49 19.52 12.84 27.53
N ALA A 50 18.99 13.35 26.43
CA ALA A 50 19.47 13.04 25.08
C ALA A 50 20.92 13.49 24.87
N GLU A 51 21.28 14.68 25.38
CA GLU A 51 22.64 15.22 25.31
C GLU A 51 23.63 14.36 26.11
N ALA A 52 23.33 14.10 27.40
CA ALA A 52 24.21 13.33 28.28
C ALA A 52 24.40 11.89 27.80
N ALA A 53 23.31 11.23 27.34
CA ALA A 53 23.39 9.91 26.77
C ALA A 53 24.26 9.88 25.51
N GLY A 54 24.13 10.90 24.63
CA GLY A 54 24.99 11.07 23.44
C GLY A 54 26.46 11.21 23.80
N GLN A 55 26.79 12.05 24.79
CA GLN A 55 28.17 12.21 25.27
C GLN A 55 28.76 10.89 25.78
N ILE A 56 27.98 10.07 26.49
CA ILE A 56 28.43 8.74 26.97
C ILE A 56 28.68 7.81 25.77
N VAL A 57 27.80 7.81 24.77
CA VAL A 57 27.99 7.02 23.54
C VAL A 57 29.31 7.42 22.85
N ASP A 58 29.57 8.71 22.66
CA ASP A 58 30.76 9.22 22.00
C ASP A 58 32.05 8.81 22.74
N ILE A 59 32.02 8.83 24.08
CA ILE A 59 33.16 8.37 24.91
C ILE A 59 33.37 6.87 24.71
N MET A 60 32.30 6.07 24.83
CA MET A 60 32.39 4.61 24.77
C MET A 60 32.70 4.11 23.36
N TRP A 61 32.34 4.85 22.31
CA TRP A 61 32.57 4.43 20.93
C TRP A 61 34.03 4.14 20.62
N ASN A 62 34.94 4.92 21.23
CA ASN A 62 36.38 4.83 21.04
C ASN A 62 37.07 3.79 21.94
N GLU A 63 36.35 3.16 22.88
CA GLU A 63 36.89 2.14 23.75
C GLU A 63 37.05 0.80 23.02
N PRO A 64 37.96 -0.09 23.51
CA PRO A 64 38.06 -1.44 22.97
C PRO A 64 36.73 -2.21 23.05
N ASP A 65 36.50 -3.11 22.10
CA ASP A 65 35.27 -3.89 22.07
C ASP A 65 35.22 -4.91 23.22
N CYS A 66 34.16 -4.85 24.01
CA CYS A 66 33.85 -5.75 25.11
C CYS A 66 32.34 -5.68 25.40
N GLU A 67 31.83 -6.62 26.21
CA GLU A 67 30.41 -6.69 26.53
C GLU A 67 29.92 -5.42 27.25
N GLU A 68 30.68 -4.88 28.16
CA GLU A 68 30.33 -3.64 28.88
C GLU A 68 30.20 -2.44 27.94
N LYS A 69 31.09 -2.33 26.95
CA LYS A 69 30.98 -1.31 25.90
C LYS A 69 29.67 -1.47 25.09
N ARG A 70 29.43 -2.68 24.61
CA ARG A 70 28.25 -3.00 23.78
C ARG A 70 26.95 -2.67 24.51
N SER A 71 26.81 -3.19 25.73
CA SER A 71 25.67 -2.95 26.62
C SER A 71 25.50 -1.47 26.95
N THR A 72 26.59 -0.76 27.26
CA THR A 72 26.52 0.68 27.58
C THR A 72 26.06 1.50 26.39
N ILE A 73 26.64 1.30 25.19
CA ILE A 73 26.26 2.03 23.98
C ILE A 73 24.79 1.77 23.65
N MET A 74 24.36 0.51 23.64
CA MET A 74 22.98 0.14 23.37
C MET A 74 22.00 0.86 24.31
N HIS A 75 22.21 0.75 25.64
CA HIS A 75 21.33 1.38 26.62
C HIS A 75 21.31 2.92 26.51
N LYS A 76 22.44 3.54 26.17
CA LYS A 76 22.49 5.00 26.03
C LYS A 76 21.88 5.49 24.72
N LEU A 77 22.01 4.73 23.61
CA LEU A 77 21.29 5.02 22.37
C LEU A 77 19.78 4.86 22.57
N LYS A 78 19.34 3.78 23.25
CA LYS A 78 17.93 3.61 23.59
C LYS A 78 17.38 4.80 24.37
N LEU A 79 18.07 5.19 25.45
CA LEU A 79 17.67 6.32 26.30
C LEU A 79 17.64 7.65 25.53
N LYS A 80 18.63 7.89 24.65
CA LYS A 80 18.69 9.07 23.79
C LYS A 80 17.51 9.11 22.84
N GLY A 81 17.21 8.01 22.14
CA GLY A 81 16.10 7.92 21.19
C GLY A 81 14.74 8.12 21.88
N GLU A 82 14.54 7.53 23.05
CA GLU A 82 13.31 7.70 23.83
C GLU A 82 13.12 9.15 24.31
N ALA A 83 14.18 9.80 24.76
CA ALA A 83 14.15 11.21 25.16
C ALA A 83 13.83 12.14 23.98
N GLN A 84 14.38 11.87 22.80
CA GLN A 84 14.07 12.60 21.57
C GLN A 84 12.60 12.41 21.14
N ALA A 85 12.09 11.18 21.19
CA ALA A 85 10.68 10.90 20.93
C ALA A 85 9.75 11.61 21.92
N ALA A 86 10.11 11.63 23.20
CA ALA A 86 9.36 12.33 24.25
C ALA A 86 9.31 13.87 24.03
N MET A 87 10.26 14.42 23.28
CA MET A 87 10.24 15.84 22.84
C MET A 87 9.46 16.06 21.53
N GLY A 88 8.95 15.00 20.92
CA GLY A 88 8.33 15.05 19.58
C GLY A 88 9.33 15.11 18.43
N ASP A 89 10.63 14.99 18.70
CA ASP A 89 11.67 14.96 17.65
C ASP A 89 11.84 13.54 17.11
N TYR A 90 10.82 13.06 16.42
CA TYR A 90 10.79 11.71 15.86
C TYR A 90 11.86 11.49 14.78
N ALA A 91 12.24 12.51 14.05
CA ALA A 91 13.30 12.42 13.04
C ALA A 91 14.66 12.10 13.68
N ALA A 92 15.04 12.84 14.72
CA ALA A 92 16.27 12.55 15.46
C ALA A 92 16.20 11.22 16.20
N SER A 93 15.04 10.88 16.76
CA SER A 93 14.81 9.60 17.42
C SER A 93 14.99 8.44 16.44
N ALA A 94 14.39 8.49 15.25
CA ALA A 94 14.54 7.50 14.19
C ALA A 94 16.02 7.26 13.84
N GLN A 95 16.79 8.33 13.64
CA GLN A 95 18.22 8.23 13.34
C GLN A 95 19.02 7.59 14.50
N THR A 96 18.65 7.90 15.75
CA THR A 96 19.28 7.30 16.93
C THR A 96 18.99 5.80 17.03
N PHE A 97 17.74 5.39 16.79
CA PHE A 97 17.37 3.96 16.77
C PHE A 97 17.97 3.21 15.58
N ALA A 98 18.09 3.84 14.40
CA ALA A 98 18.81 3.25 13.28
C ALA A 98 20.29 3.00 13.62
N THR A 99 20.94 3.97 14.28
CA THR A 99 22.31 3.81 14.78
C THR A 99 22.41 2.68 15.81
N MET A 100 21.42 2.56 16.70
CA MET A 100 21.36 1.49 17.69
C MET A 100 21.22 0.12 17.00
N TYR A 101 20.28 -0.01 16.07
CA TYR A 101 20.07 -1.24 15.30
C TYR A 101 21.34 -1.68 14.57
N ASP A 102 21.94 -0.77 13.79
CA ASP A 102 23.17 -1.06 13.04
C ASP A 102 24.33 -1.47 13.93
N TYR A 103 24.38 -0.95 15.15
CA TYR A 103 25.42 -1.29 16.10
C TYR A 103 25.26 -2.69 16.72
N ILE A 104 24.01 -3.12 17.01
CA ILE A 104 23.77 -4.35 17.78
C ILE A 104 23.28 -5.56 16.98
N LYS A 105 22.78 -5.38 15.75
CA LYS A 105 22.11 -6.41 14.94
C LYS A 105 22.91 -7.71 14.75
N ASP A 106 24.25 -7.62 14.78
CA ASP A 106 25.16 -8.74 14.52
C ASP A 106 25.79 -9.33 15.82
N PHE A 107 25.36 -8.87 16.99
CA PHE A 107 25.93 -9.32 18.27
C PHE A 107 25.28 -10.58 18.88
N GLY A 108 24.33 -11.20 18.15
CA GLY A 108 23.73 -12.49 18.53
C GLY A 108 22.45 -12.36 19.39
N GLU A 109 22.00 -13.51 19.92
CA GLU A 109 20.67 -13.65 20.55
C GLU A 109 20.42 -12.72 21.73
N VAL A 110 21.48 -12.34 22.46
CA VAL A 110 21.33 -11.45 23.64
C VAL A 110 20.79 -10.08 23.28
N TYR A 111 21.04 -9.60 22.05
CA TYR A 111 20.61 -8.29 21.56
C TYR A 111 19.44 -8.35 20.57
N PHE A 112 18.92 -9.53 20.30
CA PHE A 112 17.90 -9.74 19.27
C PHE A 112 16.64 -8.88 19.49
N ASP A 113 16.08 -8.90 20.70
CA ASP A 113 14.87 -8.13 21.03
C ASP A 113 15.10 -6.62 20.92
N ASP A 114 16.21 -6.13 21.46
CA ASP A 114 16.57 -4.71 21.38
C ASP A 114 16.84 -4.27 19.93
N ALA A 115 17.42 -5.14 19.09
CA ALA A 115 17.64 -4.86 17.68
C ALA A 115 16.31 -4.77 16.91
N LYS A 116 15.38 -5.70 17.15
CA LYS A 116 14.03 -5.63 16.52
C LYS A 116 13.27 -4.37 16.92
N VAL A 117 13.27 -4.02 18.20
CA VAL A 117 12.65 -2.79 18.69
C VAL A 117 13.30 -1.56 18.07
N ALA A 118 14.63 -1.53 18.00
CA ALA A 118 15.35 -0.41 17.41
C ALA A 118 15.03 -0.25 15.91
N LYS A 119 14.99 -1.35 15.14
CA LYS A 119 14.59 -1.35 13.74
C LYS A 119 13.18 -0.78 13.58
N ALA A 120 12.22 -1.33 14.31
CA ALA A 120 10.82 -0.89 14.23
C ALA A 120 10.65 0.60 14.57
N LYS A 121 11.34 1.10 15.62
CA LYS A 121 11.32 2.52 15.97
C LYS A 121 11.98 3.39 14.89
N ALA A 122 13.13 2.97 14.36
CA ALA A 122 13.81 3.69 13.29
C ALA A 122 12.92 3.86 12.05
N GLU A 123 12.26 2.80 11.61
CA GLU A 123 11.42 2.80 10.42
C GLU A 123 10.12 3.58 10.61
N ASN A 124 9.44 3.40 11.76
CA ASN A 124 8.17 4.08 12.01
C ASN A 124 8.30 5.57 12.36
N TYR A 125 9.35 5.96 13.06
CA TYR A 125 9.55 7.37 13.45
C TYR A 125 10.09 8.24 12.31
N ALA A 126 10.73 7.64 11.30
CA ALA A 126 11.32 8.38 10.20
C ALA A 126 10.24 9.08 9.35
N PRO A 127 10.20 10.42 9.31
CA PRO A 127 9.31 11.12 8.38
C PRO A 127 9.77 10.85 6.95
N GLU A 128 8.80 10.68 6.04
CA GLU A 128 9.08 10.37 4.65
C GLU A 128 8.14 11.12 3.73
N LEU A 129 8.65 11.60 2.59
CA LEU A 129 7.85 12.13 1.49
C LEU A 129 8.44 11.69 0.15
N ARG A 130 7.59 11.13 -0.69
CA ARG A 130 7.91 10.73 -2.06
C ARG A 130 6.93 11.38 -3.01
N ILE A 131 7.44 11.94 -4.12
CA ILE A 131 6.63 12.63 -5.13
C ILE A 131 6.55 11.73 -6.36
N PHE A 132 5.34 11.59 -6.90
CA PHE A 132 5.04 10.74 -8.04
C PHE A 132 4.36 11.54 -9.15
N SER A 133 4.50 11.04 -10.38
CA SER A 133 3.77 11.48 -11.56
C SER A 133 3.35 10.28 -12.40
N ASP A 134 2.72 10.51 -13.53
CA ASP A 134 2.44 9.49 -14.54
C ASP A 134 3.69 9.14 -15.40
N GLY A 135 3.52 8.20 -16.32
CA GLY A 135 4.57 7.79 -17.25
C GLY A 135 5.67 6.93 -16.62
N GLY A 136 5.34 6.16 -15.58
CA GLY A 136 6.19 5.13 -15.04
C GLY A 136 6.30 3.92 -15.96
N GLU A 137 7.36 3.14 -15.79
CA GLU A 137 7.53 1.84 -16.43
C GLU A 137 6.85 0.77 -15.60
N SER A 138 6.26 -0.22 -16.28
CA SER A 138 5.70 -1.37 -15.59
C SER A 138 6.81 -2.31 -15.14
N VAL A 139 6.65 -2.86 -13.95
CA VAL A 139 7.46 -3.98 -13.47
C VAL A 139 6.77 -5.27 -13.88
N TYR A 140 7.51 -6.20 -14.53
CA TYR A 140 6.95 -7.47 -15.01
C TYR A 140 7.99 -8.58 -14.92
N TYR A 141 7.63 -9.66 -14.24
CA TYR A 141 8.51 -10.80 -13.97
C TYR A 141 8.22 -12.02 -14.84
N GLY A 142 7.08 -12.03 -15.55
CA GLY A 142 6.64 -13.16 -16.36
C GLY A 142 6.06 -14.32 -15.55
N ALA A 143 5.59 -14.07 -14.35
CA ALA A 143 4.96 -15.07 -13.51
C ALA A 143 3.62 -15.54 -14.09
N ILE A 144 3.17 -16.74 -13.71
CA ILE A 144 1.88 -17.27 -14.14
C ILE A 144 0.77 -16.27 -13.73
N ASN A 145 -0.09 -15.94 -14.69
CA ASN A 145 -1.20 -14.99 -14.57
C ASN A 145 -0.81 -13.54 -14.26
N GLU A 146 0.47 -13.20 -14.24
CA GLU A 146 0.89 -11.81 -14.03
C GLU A 146 0.40 -10.91 -15.17
N LYS A 147 -0.17 -9.78 -14.81
CA LYS A 147 -0.46 -8.69 -15.75
C LYS A 147 0.78 -7.85 -15.96
N GLN A 148 1.06 -7.49 -17.20
CA GLN A 148 2.21 -6.64 -17.51
C GLN A 148 2.11 -5.32 -16.76
N ASN A 149 0.90 -4.72 -16.73
CA ASN A 149 0.62 -3.51 -15.97
C ASN A 149 -0.78 -3.55 -15.37
N GLY A 150 -0.96 -2.85 -14.24
CA GLY A 150 -2.23 -2.76 -13.55
C GLY A 150 -2.39 -3.77 -12.40
N VAL A 151 -3.45 -3.57 -11.64
CA VAL A 151 -3.77 -4.32 -10.42
C VAL A 151 -5.12 -5.00 -10.59
N LEU A 152 -5.18 -6.32 -10.46
CA LEU A 152 -6.42 -7.05 -10.26
C LEU A 152 -6.95 -6.76 -8.85
N PHE A 153 -8.25 -6.58 -8.71
CA PHE A 153 -8.84 -6.27 -7.42
C PHE A 153 -10.18 -6.98 -7.22
N GLY A 154 -10.53 -7.21 -5.98
CA GLY A 154 -11.80 -7.85 -5.66
C GLY A 154 -12.03 -8.00 -4.17
N VAL A 155 -13.10 -8.71 -3.85
CA VAL A 155 -13.53 -8.91 -2.47
C VAL A 155 -13.71 -10.39 -2.17
N CYS A 156 -13.61 -10.76 -0.88
CA CYS A 156 -13.98 -12.06 -0.40
C CYS A 156 -15.48 -12.28 -0.61
N GLU A 157 -15.86 -13.34 -1.32
CA GLU A 157 -17.26 -13.65 -1.60
C GLU A 157 -17.80 -14.63 -0.57
N ASN A 158 -18.40 -14.12 0.50
CA ASN A 158 -19.02 -14.92 1.55
C ASN A 158 -20.42 -15.44 1.21
N SER A 159 -21.01 -15.05 0.09
CA SER A 159 -22.29 -15.57 -0.37
C SER A 159 -22.41 -15.55 -1.89
N ALA A 160 -23.00 -16.60 -2.44
CA ALA A 160 -23.33 -16.71 -3.87
C ALA A 160 -24.29 -15.63 -4.38
N THR A 161 -24.84 -14.81 -3.48
CA THR A 161 -25.83 -13.77 -3.77
C THR A 161 -25.24 -12.36 -3.84
N ARG A 162 -23.95 -12.18 -3.53
CA ARG A 162 -23.32 -10.86 -3.55
C ARG A 162 -23.18 -10.33 -4.97
N SER A 163 -23.74 -9.14 -5.20
CA SER A 163 -23.45 -8.38 -6.41
C SER A 163 -22.07 -7.76 -6.32
N ARG A 164 -21.38 -7.63 -7.46
CA ARG A 164 -20.11 -6.91 -7.55
C ARG A 164 -20.30 -5.46 -7.10
N LEU A 165 -19.36 -5.00 -6.26
CA LEU A 165 -19.43 -3.64 -5.69
C LEU A 165 -18.98 -2.58 -6.69
N GLY A 166 -17.87 -2.80 -7.37
CA GLY A 166 -17.21 -1.79 -8.17
C GLY A 166 -16.66 -2.28 -9.51
N GLY A 167 -17.06 -3.47 -9.98
CA GLY A 167 -16.53 -4.03 -11.22
C GLY A 167 -15.23 -4.80 -11.01
N GLU A 168 -15.12 -5.50 -9.90
CA GLU A 168 -13.98 -6.32 -9.51
C GLU A 168 -13.56 -7.29 -10.62
N SER A 169 -12.27 -7.56 -10.71
CA SER A 169 -11.68 -8.49 -11.68
C SER A 169 -11.29 -9.83 -11.08
N MET A 170 -11.45 -9.99 -9.77
CA MET A 170 -11.17 -11.25 -9.07
C MET A 170 -12.13 -11.48 -7.90
N THR A 171 -12.12 -12.68 -7.36
CA THR A 171 -12.78 -13.05 -6.09
C THR A 171 -11.89 -13.97 -5.28
N LEU A 172 -12.07 -13.98 -3.94
CA LEU A 172 -11.36 -14.83 -3.00
C LEU A 172 -12.31 -15.91 -2.48
N MET A 173 -11.87 -17.18 -2.47
CA MET A 173 -12.57 -18.32 -1.91
C MET A 173 -11.67 -19.10 -0.95
N TYR A 174 -12.21 -19.45 0.22
CA TYR A 174 -11.51 -20.28 1.20
C TYR A 174 -11.93 -21.74 1.09
N HIS A 175 -10.95 -22.63 1.23
CA HIS A 175 -11.14 -24.07 1.31
C HIS A 175 -10.15 -24.65 2.33
N ASN A 176 -10.64 -25.44 3.27
CA ASN A 176 -9.78 -26.11 4.23
C ASN A 176 -9.21 -27.39 3.65
N PHE A 177 -7.90 -27.59 3.80
CA PHE A 177 -7.23 -28.80 3.36
C PHE A 177 -7.83 -30.03 4.04
N GLY A 178 -8.12 -31.08 3.25
CA GLY A 178 -8.77 -32.31 3.73
C GLY A 178 -10.29 -32.31 3.66
N GLU A 179 -10.93 -31.18 3.43
CA GLU A 179 -12.38 -31.12 3.18
C GLU A 179 -12.69 -31.37 1.70
N HIS A 180 -13.81 -32.09 1.42
CA HIS A 180 -14.28 -32.24 0.05
C HIS A 180 -14.91 -30.96 -0.48
N MET A 181 -14.78 -30.72 -1.78
CA MET A 181 -15.39 -29.56 -2.44
C MET A 181 -16.91 -29.62 -2.38
N THR A 182 -17.49 -28.65 -1.70
CA THR A 182 -18.94 -28.49 -1.59
C THR A 182 -19.58 -28.01 -2.89
N ASP A 183 -20.90 -28.20 -3.05
CA ASP A 183 -21.65 -27.63 -4.18
C ASP A 183 -21.56 -26.09 -4.21
N TYR A 184 -21.46 -25.45 -3.03
CA TYR A 184 -21.20 -24.02 -2.93
C TYR A 184 -19.87 -23.63 -3.59
N MET A 185 -18.76 -24.29 -3.25
CA MET A 185 -17.44 -24.02 -3.83
C MET A 185 -17.43 -24.25 -5.35
N LYS A 186 -18.06 -25.33 -5.82
CA LYS A 186 -18.22 -25.61 -7.26
C LYS A 186 -19.01 -24.52 -7.98
N ASN A 187 -20.04 -23.96 -7.33
CA ASN A 187 -20.79 -22.82 -7.88
C ASN A 187 -19.97 -21.53 -7.87
N VAL A 188 -19.12 -21.29 -6.86
CA VAL A 188 -18.19 -20.14 -6.86
C VAL A 188 -17.24 -20.25 -8.05
N LEU A 189 -16.61 -21.41 -8.29
CA LEU A 189 -15.74 -21.63 -9.46
C LEU A 189 -16.46 -21.31 -10.78
N LYS A 190 -17.66 -21.89 -10.95
CA LYS A 190 -18.48 -21.67 -12.15
C LYS A 190 -18.78 -20.19 -12.36
N ASN A 191 -19.31 -19.53 -11.34
CA ASN A 191 -19.70 -18.12 -11.41
C ASN A 191 -18.50 -17.20 -11.68
N THR A 192 -17.34 -17.51 -11.08
CA THR A 192 -16.09 -16.79 -11.29
C THR A 192 -15.67 -16.85 -12.76
N ALA A 193 -15.65 -18.06 -13.33
CA ALA A 193 -15.32 -18.26 -14.74
C ALA A 193 -16.32 -17.59 -15.69
N GLU A 194 -17.64 -17.75 -15.45
CA GLU A 194 -18.70 -17.14 -16.29
C GLU A 194 -18.69 -15.62 -16.26
N LYS A 195 -18.27 -15.02 -15.13
CA LYS A 195 -18.15 -13.56 -14.99
C LYS A 195 -16.81 -13.00 -15.51
N GLY A 196 -15.89 -13.84 -15.95
CA GLY A 196 -14.57 -13.42 -16.40
C GLY A 196 -13.67 -12.89 -15.28
N LEU A 197 -13.80 -13.45 -14.08
CA LEU A 197 -12.99 -13.09 -12.92
C LEU A 197 -11.80 -14.04 -12.76
N ALA A 198 -10.75 -13.55 -12.10
CA ALA A 198 -9.71 -14.40 -11.54
C ALA A 198 -10.16 -14.97 -10.18
N LEU A 199 -9.60 -16.08 -9.78
CA LEU A 199 -9.85 -16.71 -8.51
C LEU A 199 -8.60 -16.70 -7.64
N GLU A 200 -8.67 -16.09 -6.48
CA GLU A 200 -7.77 -16.41 -5.39
C GLU A 200 -8.35 -17.60 -4.62
N TYR A 201 -7.61 -18.71 -4.62
CA TYR A 201 -8.01 -19.95 -3.97
C TYR A 201 -7.16 -20.15 -2.72
N ALA A 202 -7.69 -19.76 -1.56
CA ALA A 202 -7.02 -19.95 -0.28
C ALA A 202 -7.24 -21.39 0.23
N LEU A 203 -6.24 -22.24 0.01
CA LEU A 203 -6.23 -23.60 0.52
C LEU A 203 -5.57 -23.62 1.90
N ASN A 204 -6.37 -23.41 2.93
CA ASN A 204 -5.93 -23.29 4.32
C ASN A 204 -5.56 -24.66 4.89
N CYS A 205 -4.62 -24.68 5.82
CA CYS A 205 -4.17 -25.88 6.54
C CYS A 205 -4.57 -25.82 8.03
N PRO A 206 -5.86 -26.00 8.37
CA PRO A 206 -6.34 -25.89 9.75
C PRO A 206 -5.79 -26.98 10.68
N GLY A 207 -5.33 -28.10 10.12
CA GLY A 207 -4.60 -29.16 10.84
C GLY A 207 -3.11 -28.85 11.02
N GLU A 208 -2.65 -27.67 10.57
CA GLU A 208 -1.29 -27.18 10.77
C GLU A 208 -0.21 -28.18 10.27
N ALA A 209 0.74 -28.58 11.12
CA ALA A 209 1.80 -29.52 10.77
C ALA A 209 1.27 -30.87 10.25
N ALA A 210 0.10 -31.33 10.71
CA ALA A 210 -0.52 -32.56 10.24
C ALA A 210 -0.99 -32.47 8.77
N ASP A 211 -1.34 -31.28 8.30
CA ASP A 211 -1.77 -31.07 6.91
C ASP A 211 -0.59 -31.09 5.94
N VAL A 212 0.55 -30.58 6.36
CA VAL A 212 1.74 -30.48 5.50
C VAL A 212 2.64 -31.72 5.58
N THR A 213 2.68 -32.43 6.70
CA THR A 213 3.50 -33.65 6.86
C THR A 213 2.95 -34.78 5.98
N GLY A 214 3.82 -35.37 5.15
CA GLY A 214 3.47 -36.48 4.25
C GLY A 214 2.46 -36.08 3.19
N ILE A 215 2.54 -34.87 2.68
CA ILE A 215 1.62 -34.28 1.67
C ILE A 215 1.48 -35.17 0.44
N GLU A 216 2.51 -35.90 0.05
CA GLU A 216 2.51 -36.81 -1.09
C GLU A 216 1.49 -37.96 -0.95
N THR A 217 1.11 -38.31 0.27
CA THR A 217 0.06 -39.33 0.53
C THR A 217 -1.35 -38.79 0.30
N LYS A 218 -1.49 -37.47 0.11
CA LYS A 218 -2.75 -36.75 -0.05
C LYS A 218 -3.04 -36.38 -1.53
N ALA A 219 -2.32 -36.98 -2.49
CA ALA A 219 -2.49 -36.71 -3.92
C ALA A 219 -3.91 -36.89 -4.43
N ALA A 220 -4.67 -37.89 -3.92
CA ALA A 220 -6.06 -38.12 -4.31
C ALA A 220 -7.00 -36.94 -3.95
N TYR A 221 -6.70 -36.23 -2.87
CA TYR A 221 -7.42 -35.03 -2.49
C TYR A 221 -7.11 -33.86 -3.44
N LEU A 222 -5.85 -33.67 -3.82
CA LEU A 222 -5.45 -32.67 -4.82
C LEU A 222 -6.06 -32.98 -6.19
N ASP A 223 -6.27 -34.26 -6.54
CA ASP A 223 -6.94 -34.68 -7.78
C ASP A 223 -8.39 -34.17 -7.85
N GLU A 224 -9.13 -34.13 -6.74
CA GLU A 224 -10.48 -33.57 -6.71
C GLU A 224 -10.48 -32.08 -7.06
N ILE A 225 -9.60 -31.30 -6.42
CA ILE A 225 -9.46 -29.85 -6.68
C ILE A 225 -9.05 -29.61 -8.13
N SER A 226 -8.01 -30.33 -8.59
CA SER A 226 -7.48 -30.21 -9.96
C SER A 226 -8.55 -30.52 -11.01
N ALA A 227 -9.36 -31.55 -10.81
CA ALA A 227 -10.44 -31.93 -11.72
C ALA A 227 -11.57 -30.88 -11.80
N GLU A 228 -11.88 -30.23 -10.69
CA GLU A 228 -12.85 -29.13 -10.70
C GLU A 228 -12.30 -27.89 -11.41
N LEU A 229 -11.04 -27.51 -11.15
CA LEU A 229 -10.37 -26.39 -11.82
C LEU A 229 -10.21 -26.63 -13.34
N ALA A 230 -9.96 -27.87 -13.75
CA ALA A 230 -9.82 -28.24 -15.16
C ALA A 230 -11.10 -28.01 -16.01
N LYS A 231 -12.26 -27.83 -15.37
CA LYS A 231 -13.49 -27.45 -16.08
C LYS A 231 -13.46 -26.01 -16.60
N TYR A 232 -12.55 -25.19 -16.09
CA TYR A 232 -12.42 -23.78 -16.39
C TYR A 232 -10.95 -23.44 -16.75
N PRO A 233 -10.42 -23.97 -17.85
CA PRO A 233 -8.98 -23.93 -18.14
C PRO A 233 -8.42 -22.52 -18.43
N ASP A 234 -9.28 -21.57 -18.77
CA ASP A 234 -8.90 -20.19 -19.05
C ASP A 234 -8.98 -19.26 -17.83
N MET A 235 -9.60 -19.74 -16.72
CA MET A 235 -9.74 -18.95 -15.50
C MET A 235 -8.38 -18.84 -14.79
N PRO A 236 -7.85 -17.61 -14.57
CA PRO A 236 -6.65 -17.42 -13.77
C PRO A 236 -6.91 -17.80 -12.31
N VAL A 237 -6.07 -18.67 -11.75
CA VAL A 237 -6.16 -19.09 -10.35
C VAL A 237 -4.87 -18.75 -9.62
N TYR A 238 -4.98 -18.14 -8.43
CA TYR A 238 -3.91 -17.83 -7.50
C TYR A 238 -4.10 -18.71 -6.26
N MET A 239 -3.31 -19.78 -6.15
CA MET A 239 -3.43 -20.78 -5.10
C MET A 239 -2.57 -20.39 -3.89
N ARG A 240 -3.21 -19.98 -2.80
CA ARG A 240 -2.56 -19.73 -1.51
C ARG A 240 -2.57 -21.01 -0.68
N PHE A 241 -1.50 -21.78 -0.70
CA PHE A 241 -1.39 -23.00 0.09
C PHE A 241 -0.77 -22.72 1.45
N GLY A 242 -1.49 -23.06 2.54
CA GLY A 242 -1.00 -22.91 3.92
C GLY A 242 -0.62 -21.48 4.26
N ALA A 243 -1.46 -20.49 3.89
CA ALA A 243 -1.21 -19.08 4.14
C ALA A 243 -1.14 -18.73 5.63
N GLU A 244 -0.49 -17.61 5.95
CA GLU A 244 -0.33 -17.10 7.32
C GLU A 244 0.34 -18.09 8.28
N PHE A 245 1.23 -18.92 7.74
CA PHE A 245 2.00 -19.95 8.45
C PHE A 245 2.83 -19.38 9.62
N ASP A 246 3.09 -18.09 9.62
CA ASP A 246 3.89 -17.33 10.58
C ASP A 246 3.09 -16.85 11.81
N VAL A 247 1.76 -16.97 11.76
CA VAL A 247 0.83 -16.55 12.83
C VAL A 247 0.07 -17.74 13.42
N TRP A 248 -0.48 -18.59 12.59
CA TRP A 248 -1.25 -19.77 12.98
C TRP A 248 -0.31 -20.98 13.20
N THR A 249 0.27 -21.11 14.29
CA THR A 249 1.64 -21.38 14.63
C THR A 249 2.04 -22.81 14.93
N ASN A 250 1.55 -23.82 14.33
CA ASN A 250 2.19 -25.12 14.48
C ASN A 250 2.76 -25.68 13.15
N MET A 251 3.00 -24.81 12.19
CA MET A 251 3.90 -25.07 11.06
C MET A 251 5.39 -25.08 11.49
N ALA A 252 5.68 -25.51 12.73
CA ALA A 252 7.00 -25.37 13.37
C ALA A 252 8.14 -26.09 12.65
N ASP A 253 7.83 -27.03 11.77
CA ASP A 253 8.83 -27.65 10.90
C ASP A 253 8.83 -26.95 9.53
N THR A 254 9.75 -25.99 9.40
CA THR A 254 9.94 -25.19 8.18
C THR A 254 10.27 -26.07 6.97
N GLU A 255 11.02 -27.15 7.16
CA GLU A 255 11.39 -28.06 6.07
C GLU A 255 10.19 -28.86 5.55
N SER A 256 9.34 -29.36 6.45
CA SER A 256 8.08 -30.02 6.07
C SER A 256 7.14 -29.07 5.32
N TYR A 257 7.02 -27.82 5.77
CA TYR A 257 6.23 -26.82 5.07
C TYR A 257 6.78 -26.55 3.65
N LYS A 258 8.07 -26.28 3.53
CA LYS A 258 8.72 -26.06 2.23
C LYS A 258 8.55 -27.25 1.29
N ALA A 259 8.74 -28.47 1.79
CA ALA A 259 8.54 -29.68 1.01
C ALA A 259 7.09 -29.85 0.53
N ALA A 260 6.12 -29.57 1.41
CA ALA A 260 4.70 -29.61 1.07
C ALA A 260 4.32 -28.56 0.03
N PHE A 261 4.77 -27.33 0.19
CA PHE A 261 4.53 -26.27 -0.78
C PHE A 261 5.09 -26.64 -2.15
N ARG A 262 6.34 -27.11 -2.22
CA ARG A 262 6.96 -27.59 -3.47
C ARG A 262 6.17 -28.71 -4.12
N TYR A 263 5.73 -29.70 -3.35
CA TYR A 263 4.92 -30.81 -3.85
C TYR A 263 3.61 -30.32 -4.45
N VAL A 264 2.89 -29.42 -3.78
CA VAL A 264 1.63 -28.85 -4.26
C VAL A 264 1.86 -27.99 -5.51
N ALA A 265 2.94 -27.23 -5.55
CA ALA A 265 3.32 -26.42 -6.70
C ALA A 265 3.59 -27.29 -7.94
N ASP A 266 4.45 -28.29 -7.81
CA ASP A 266 4.76 -29.24 -8.90
C ASP A 266 3.50 -29.94 -9.38
N TYR A 267 2.61 -30.31 -8.45
CA TYR A 267 1.36 -31.00 -8.76
C TYR A 267 0.44 -30.13 -9.63
N PHE A 268 0.18 -28.88 -9.23
CA PHE A 268 -0.71 -27.99 -9.97
C PHE A 268 -0.07 -27.45 -11.24
N HIS A 269 1.20 -27.09 -11.26
CA HIS A 269 1.89 -26.68 -12.49
C HIS A 269 1.83 -27.75 -13.57
N ALA A 270 1.93 -29.03 -13.19
CA ALA A 270 1.83 -30.15 -14.15
C ALA A 270 0.41 -30.37 -14.70
N LYS A 271 -0.65 -30.12 -13.90
CA LYS A 271 -2.03 -30.46 -14.25
C LYS A 271 -2.88 -29.26 -14.66
N ASN A 272 -2.64 -28.10 -14.06
CA ASN A 272 -3.45 -26.90 -14.20
C ASN A 272 -2.55 -25.69 -14.52
N PRO A 273 -2.11 -25.46 -15.76
CA PRO A 273 -1.09 -24.47 -16.09
C PRO A 273 -1.50 -23.00 -15.86
N LYS A 274 -2.76 -22.75 -15.51
CA LYS A 274 -3.28 -21.43 -15.08
C LYS A 274 -3.39 -21.29 -13.57
N VAL A 275 -2.84 -22.23 -12.79
CA VAL A 275 -2.71 -22.09 -11.34
C VAL A 275 -1.33 -21.52 -11.03
N ALA A 276 -1.32 -20.30 -10.47
CA ALA A 276 -0.13 -19.65 -9.93
C ALA A 276 -0.01 -19.95 -8.44
N MET A 277 1.14 -20.37 -7.96
CA MET A 277 1.38 -20.68 -6.55
C MET A 277 1.78 -19.42 -5.80
N VAL A 278 1.05 -19.12 -4.72
CA VAL A 278 1.24 -17.93 -3.88
C VAL A 278 1.75 -18.33 -2.51
N TRP A 279 2.95 -17.89 -2.17
CA TRP A 279 3.49 -17.99 -0.82
C TRP A 279 3.12 -16.71 -0.06
N SER A 280 2.38 -16.81 1.04
CA SER A 280 1.69 -15.67 1.66
C SER A 280 1.78 -15.69 3.19
N PRO A 281 2.76 -14.96 3.79
CA PRO A 281 2.78 -14.68 5.22
C PRO A 281 1.71 -13.66 5.63
N ASN A 282 1.51 -13.54 6.95
CA ASN A 282 0.83 -12.40 7.56
C ASN A 282 1.79 -11.19 7.63
N TYR A 283 1.26 -9.98 7.77
CA TYR A 283 2.07 -8.75 7.93
C TYR A 283 2.72 -8.62 9.30
N VAL A 284 2.20 -9.34 10.29
CA VAL A 284 2.75 -9.39 11.66
C VAL A 284 3.05 -10.83 12.01
N SER A 285 4.29 -11.23 11.79
CA SER A 285 4.79 -12.55 12.16
C SER A 285 4.93 -12.70 13.67
N GLY A 286 4.96 -13.93 14.14
CA GLY A 286 5.38 -14.24 15.51
C GLY A 286 6.75 -13.64 15.81
N TRP A 287 6.97 -13.20 17.06
CA TRP A 287 8.18 -12.43 17.43
C TRP A 287 9.50 -13.09 17.04
N TYR A 288 9.58 -14.41 17.22
CA TYR A 288 10.77 -15.19 16.90
C TYR A 288 10.69 -15.91 15.56
N THR A 289 9.68 -15.61 14.74
CA THR A 289 9.52 -16.22 13.43
C THR A 289 10.24 -15.39 12.37
N ASP A 290 11.16 -16.01 11.65
CA ASP A 290 11.68 -15.47 10.40
C ASP A 290 10.91 -16.09 9.25
N ILE A 291 10.14 -15.29 8.51
CA ILE A 291 9.35 -15.77 7.39
C ILE A 291 10.23 -16.40 6.30
N ASN A 292 11.48 -15.95 6.16
CA ASN A 292 12.41 -16.48 5.17
C ASN A 292 12.76 -17.96 5.40
N ASP A 293 12.70 -18.43 6.65
CA ASP A 293 12.90 -19.84 6.96
C ASP A 293 11.85 -20.75 6.30
N PHE A 294 10.67 -20.20 6.02
CA PHE A 294 9.56 -20.89 5.37
C PHE A 294 9.54 -20.70 3.85
N TYR A 295 10.42 -19.89 3.26
CA TYR A 295 10.39 -19.65 1.83
C TYR A 295 10.87 -20.88 1.04
N PRO A 296 9.99 -21.48 0.20
CA PRO A 296 10.29 -22.76 -0.45
C PRO A 296 11.21 -22.63 -1.67
N GLY A 297 11.41 -21.42 -2.18
CA GLY A 297 12.31 -21.13 -3.30
C GLY A 297 11.62 -20.52 -4.51
N ASP A 298 12.38 -19.77 -5.29
CA ASP A 298 11.88 -19.01 -6.44
C ASP A 298 11.37 -19.89 -7.58
N ASP A 299 11.79 -21.15 -7.65
CA ASP A 299 11.43 -22.10 -8.69
C ASP A 299 10.01 -22.68 -8.55
N CYS A 300 9.42 -22.60 -7.36
CA CYS A 300 8.07 -23.10 -7.09
C CYS A 300 7.10 -22.00 -6.59
N VAL A 301 7.59 -20.82 -6.27
CA VAL A 301 6.76 -19.65 -5.91
C VAL A 301 6.59 -18.76 -7.13
N ASP A 302 5.36 -18.61 -7.60
CA ASP A 302 5.04 -17.68 -8.70
C ASP A 302 4.81 -16.26 -8.17
N TRP A 303 4.12 -16.13 -7.03
CA TRP A 303 3.75 -14.88 -6.40
C TRP A 303 4.06 -14.86 -4.92
N VAL A 304 4.44 -13.71 -4.41
CA VAL A 304 4.51 -13.47 -2.96
C VAL A 304 3.28 -12.68 -2.53
N GLY A 305 2.54 -13.24 -1.58
CA GLY A 305 1.37 -12.60 -0.98
C GLY A 305 1.68 -12.03 0.39
N VAL A 306 0.76 -11.20 0.90
CA VAL A 306 0.76 -10.76 2.30
C VAL A 306 -0.67 -10.41 2.72
N SER A 307 -1.06 -10.81 3.95
CA SER A 307 -2.31 -10.37 4.56
C SER A 307 -2.05 -9.12 5.41
N LEU A 308 -2.88 -8.07 5.26
CA LEU A 308 -2.65 -6.75 5.83
C LEU A 308 -3.96 -6.14 6.37
N TYR A 309 -4.08 -5.96 7.69
CA TYR A 309 -5.28 -5.44 8.33
C TYR A 309 -5.02 -4.17 9.14
N ALA A 310 -5.91 -3.18 9.02
CA ALA A 310 -5.92 -2.00 9.86
C ALA A 310 -7.02 -2.09 10.93
N LYS A 311 -6.63 -1.88 12.20
CA LYS A 311 -7.48 -1.93 13.40
C LYS A 311 -7.23 -0.71 14.26
N THR A 312 -8.25 -0.21 14.96
CA THR A 312 -8.11 0.95 15.85
C THR A 312 -7.51 0.59 17.20
N HIS A 313 -7.77 -0.62 17.66
CA HIS A 313 -7.27 -1.13 18.93
C HIS A 313 -6.58 -2.46 18.70
N PHE A 314 -5.50 -2.62 19.41
CA PHE A 314 -4.88 -3.90 19.58
C PHE A 314 -4.81 -4.20 21.07
N ASN A 315 -5.31 -5.38 21.49
CA ASN A 315 -5.24 -5.83 22.88
C ASN A 315 -3.84 -6.35 23.20
N GLY A 316 -2.81 -5.53 22.98
CA GLY A 316 -1.46 -5.82 23.43
C GLY A 316 -1.37 -5.74 24.94
N ASP A 317 -0.44 -6.47 25.52
CA ASP A 317 -0.16 -6.48 26.98
C ASP A 317 0.44 -5.15 27.50
N GLY A 318 0.45 -4.10 26.65
CA GLY A 318 0.94 -2.77 27.00
C GLY A 318 2.44 -2.72 27.30
N ASN A 319 3.23 -3.61 26.72
CA ASN A 319 4.68 -3.43 26.67
C ASN A 319 5.04 -2.69 25.37
N ASP A 320 6.14 -1.93 25.39
CA ASP A 320 6.59 -1.07 24.28
C ASP A 320 6.70 -1.81 22.94
N TYR A 321 6.90 -3.10 22.99
CA TYR A 321 7.02 -3.98 21.85
C TYR A 321 5.69 -4.24 21.15
N ASP A 322 4.67 -4.66 21.92
CA ASP A 322 3.34 -4.90 21.40
C ASP A 322 2.79 -3.60 20.76
N ASP A 323 2.99 -2.46 21.42
CA ASP A 323 2.63 -1.15 20.90
C ASP A 323 3.31 -0.82 19.57
N LEU A 324 4.58 -1.16 19.38
CA LEU A 324 5.31 -0.87 18.15
C LEU A 324 4.92 -1.79 17.00
N VAL A 325 4.88 -3.09 17.23
CA VAL A 325 4.51 -4.06 16.19
C VAL A 325 3.04 -3.91 15.82
N PHE A 326 2.18 -3.71 16.81
CA PHE A 326 0.73 -3.67 16.59
C PHE A 326 0.20 -2.29 16.20
N LYS A 327 0.76 -1.21 16.66
CA LYS A 327 0.49 0.13 16.11
C LYS A 327 1.07 0.26 14.72
N ALA A 328 2.26 -0.27 14.47
CA ALA A 328 2.80 -0.36 13.13
C ALA A 328 1.92 -1.23 12.23
N GLY A 329 1.45 -2.39 12.70
CA GLY A 329 0.58 -3.27 11.94
C GLY A 329 -0.87 -2.82 11.87
N ALA A 330 -1.46 -2.37 12.97
CA ALA A 330 -2.90 -2.15 13.10
C ALA A 330 -3.36 -0.74 12.76
N GLY A 331 -2.64 0.27 13.18
CA GLY A 331 -3.03 1.68 13.00
C GLY A 331 -2.12 2.47 12.09
N SER A 332 -1.02 1.88 11.63
CA SER A 332 0.04 2.58 10.94
C SER A 332 -0.12 2.62 9.42
N ASP A 333 0.90 3.11 8.78
CA ASP A 333 1.02 3.32 7.36
C ASP A 333 1.19 1.98 6.61
N PRO A 334 0.28 1.59 5.71
CA PRO A 334 0.36 0.33 5.00
C PRO A 334 1.59 0.22 4.08
N VAL A 335 2.11 1.35 3.60
CA VAL A 335 3.32 1.38 2.77
C VAL A 335 4.55 0.95 3.57
N LYS A 336 4.64 1.41 4.82
CA LYS A 336 5.73 1.00 5.72
C LYS A 336 5.63 -0.45 6.15
N VAL A 337 4.41 -0.91 6.39
CA VAL A 337 4.15 -2.29 6.85
C VAL A 337 4.61 -3.33 5.83
N VAL A 338 4.41 -3.09 4.54
CA VAL A 338 4.84 -4.03 3.48
C VAL A 338 6.28 -3.83 3.02
N ALA A 339 7.00 -2.85 3.56
CA ALA A 339 8.34 -2.47 3.08
C ALA A 339 9.34 -3.63 3.13
N ASP A 340 9.32 -4.45 4.19
CA ASP A 340 10.21 -5.60 4.33
C ASP A 340 9.94 -6.67 3.26
N ILE A 341 8.67 -6.98 2.96
CA ILE A 341 8.28 -7.88 1.87
C ILE A 341 8.77 -7.34 0.51
N MET A 342 8.59 -6.04 0.29
CA MET A 342 9.06 -5.37 -0.93
C MET A 342 10.58 -5.41 -1.07
N ALA A 343 11.30 -5.17 0.02
CA ALA A 343 12.76 -5.20 0.01
C ALA A 343 13.34 -6.60 -0.25
N GLN A 344 12.64 -7.65 0.22
CA GLN A 344 13.11 -9.03 0.11
C GLN A 344 12.70 -9.72 -1.20
N TYR A 345 11.53 -9.43 -1.73
CA TYR A 345 10.93 -10.17 -2.85
C TYR A 345 10.52 -9.29 -4.03
N GLY A 346 10.36 -7.97 -3.82
CA GLY A 346 9.83 -7.05 -4.81
C GLY A 346 10.74 -6.79 -6.02
N ASP A 347 11.96 -7.28 -6.02
CA ASP A 347 12.90 -7.21 -7.16
C ASP A 347 12.80 -8.43 -8.10
N ARG A 348 12.08 -9.50 -7.69
CA ARG A 348 12.03 -10.76 -8.43
C ARG A 348 10.67 -11.45 -8.52
N LYS A 349 9.67 -10.98 -7.77
CA LYS A 349 8.32 -11.57 -7.74
C LYS A 349 7.24 -10.50 -7.82
N PRO A 350 6.13 -10.77 -8.54
CA PRO A 350 4.94 -9.96 -8.39
C PRO A 350 4.37 -10.14 -6.98
N ILE A 351 3.89 -9.03 -6.41
CA ILE A 351 3.36 -9.01 -5.05
C ILE A 351 1.83 -8.95 -5.08
N MET A 352 1.23 -9.67 -4.16
CA MET A 352 -0.21 -9.73 -3.95
C MET A 352 -0.54 -9.29 -2.53
N ILE A 353 -1.44 -8.35 -2.38
CA ILE A 353 -2.10 -8.13 -1.10
C ILE A 353 -3.24 -9.14 -1.03
N SER A 354 -2.90 -10.31 -0.49
CA SER A 354 -3.77 -11.50 -0.52
C SER A 354 -5.04 -11.29 0.28
N GLU A 355 -4.93 -10.56 1.36
CA GLU A 355 -6.04 -10.10 2.16
C GLU A 355 -5.73 -8.72 2.70
N HIS A 356 -6.68 -7.81 2.62
CA HIS A 356 -6.59 -6.57 3.36
C HIS A 356 -7.97 -6.11 3.81
N GLY A 357 -7.99 -5.35 4.89
CA GLY A 357 -9.22 -4.81 5.42
C GLY A 357 -8.99 -3.73 6.45
N ALA A 358 -9.94 -2.81 6.55
CA ALA A 358 -9.95 -1.78 7.57
C ALA A 358 -11.17 -1.95 8.47
N SER A 359 -10.95 -2.07 9.77
CA SER A 359 -12.04 -2.30 10.72
C SER A 359 -12.90 -1.06 10.88
N ARG A 360 -14.19 -1.17 10.53
CA ARG A 360 -15.20 -0.12 10.68
C ARG A 360 -15.85 -0.11 12.07
N SER A 361 -15.71 -1.19 12.82
CA SER A 361 -16.05 -1.23 14.23
C SER A 361 -15.22 -2.27 14.94
N GLU A 362 -14.92 -2.02 16.20
CA GLU A 362 -14.14 -2.90 17.04
C GLU A 362 -14.77 -3.04 18.41
N ASN A 363 -15.09 -4.28 18.83
CA ASN A 363 -15.82 -4.55 20.07
C ASN A 363 -17.14 -3.74 20.20
N GLY A 364 -17.81 -3.44 19.07
CA GLY A 364 -19.04 -2.68 19.03
C GLY A 364 -18.84 -1.15 19.11
N VAL A 365 -17.59 -0.67 19.06
CA VAL A 365 -17.28 0.77 18.95
C VAL A 365 -17.07 1.11 17.47
N GLU A 366 -17.86 2.05 16.97
CA GLU A 366 -17.78 2.47 15.56
C GLU A 366 -16.47 3.21 15.27
N SER A 367 -15.85 2.84 14.13
CA SER A 367 -14.61 3.42 13.60
C SER A 367 -14.65 3.62 12.07
N ALA A 368 -15.82 3.97 11.53
CA ALA A 368 -16.04 4.10 10.10
C ALA A 368 -15.12 5.14 9.43
N ASP A 369 -14.85 6.28 10.08
CA ASP A 369 -13.94 7.31 9.56
C ASP A 369 -12.49 6.80 9.45
N PHE A 370 -12.05 6.03 10.46
CA PHE A 370 -10.76 5.35 10.41
C PHE A 370 -10.70 4.35 9.26
N ALA A 371 -11.73 3.51 9.11
CA ALA A 371 -11.78 2.54 8.03
C ALA A 371 -11.77 3.21 6.66
N ALA A 372 -12.55 4.26 6.45
CA ALA A 372 -12.58 5.01 5.20
C ALA A 372 -11.20 5.61 4.86
N LYS A 373 -10.50 6.16 5.87
CA LYS A 373 -9.14 6.65 5.70
C LYS A 373 -8.19 5.54 5.29
N LYS A 374 -8.21 4.38 5.98
CA LYS A 374 -7.32 3.26 5.69
C LYS A 374 -7.60 2.63 4.32
N ILE A 375 -8.86 2.55 3.89
CA ILE A 375 -9.23 2.15 2.54
C ILE A 375 -8.58 3.09 1.50
N ARG A 376 -8.62 4.42 1.73
CA ARG A 376 -7.95 5.36 0.84
C ARG A 376 -6.43 5.14 0.79
N GLU A 377 -5.80 4.85 1.91
CA GLU A 377 -4.37 4.56 1.98
C GLU A 377 -4.02 3.23 1.26
N PHE A 378 -4.77 2.16 1.50
CA PHE A 378 -4.55 0.88 0.83
C PHE A 378 -4.71 0.99 -0.69
N GLU A 379 -5.87 1.44 -1.15
CA GLU A 379 -6.21 1.41 -2.58
C GLU A 379 -5.45 2.46 -3.39
N ALA A 380 -5.10 3.60 -2.80
CA ALA A 380 -4.41 4.66 -3.51
C ALA A 380 -2.89 4.60 -3.39
N LEU A 381 -2.35 4.38 -2.18
CA LEU A 381 -0.92 4.54 -1.92
C LEU A 381 -0.12 3.27 -2.23
N LEU A 382 -0.62 2.08 -1.87
CA LEU A 382 0.11 0.84 -2.11
C LEU A 382 0.47 0.63 -3.58
N PRO A 383 -0.49 0.66 -4.53
CA PRO A 383 -0.16 0.47 -5.94
C PRO A 383 0.57 1.67 -6.58
N MET A 384 0.56 2.85 -5.94
CA MET A 384 1.35 4.00 -6.37
C MET A 384 2.82 3.84 -5.99
N VAL A 385 3.08 3.48 -4.74
CA VAL A 385 4.43 3.39 -4.19
C VAL A 385 5.14 2.11 -4.65
N TYR A 386 4.38 1.02 -4.80
CA TYR A 386 4.89 -0.29 -5.16
C TYR A 386 4.25 -0.83 -6.44
N PRO A 387 4.83 -0.53 -7.61
CA PRO A 387 4.33 -1.01 -8.91
C PRO A 387 4.37 -2.54 -9.06
N GLN A 388 5.09 -3.24 -8.17
CA GLN A 388 5.14 -4.70 -8.05
C GLN A 388 3.82 -5.30 -7.54
N ILE A 389 2.97 -4.51 -6.87
CA ILE A 389 1.65 -4.97 -6.43
C ILE A 389 0.75 -5.10 -7.67
N LYS A 390 0.31 -6.33 -7.94
CA LYS A 390 -0.46 -6.70 -9.13
C LYS A 390 -1.84 -7.28 -8.83
N LEU A 391 -2.13 -7.55 -7.55
CA LEU A 391 -3.42 -8.04 -7.09
C LEU A 391 -3.68 -7.55 -5.66
N MET A 392 -4.93 -7.17 -5.37
CA MET A 392 -5.39 -6.74 -4.04
C MET A 392 -6.77 -7.34 -3.76
N ALA A 393 -6.90 -8.16 -2.70
CA ALA A 393 -8.14 -8.78 -2.27
C ALA A 393 -8.63 -8.16 -0.96
N TYR A 394 -9.78 -7.49 -1.00
CA TYR A 394 -10.39 -6.89 0.19
C TYR A 394 -11.22 -7.94 0.96
N PHE A 395 -10.99 -8.04 2.26
CA PHE A 395 -11.68 -8.95 3.17
C PHE A 395 -13.02 -8.36 3.64
N ASP A 396 -14.00 -8.28 2.72
CA ASP A 396 -15.31 -7.68 2.94
C ASP A 396 -16.21 -8.60 3.78
N THR A 397 -15.82 -8.89 5.02
CA THR A 397 -16.56 -9.81 5.88
C THR A 397 -16.51 -9.43 7.36
N TYR A 398 -17.45 -10.02 8.11
CA TYR A 398 -17.44 -10.06 9.57
C TYR A 398 -17.43 -11.52 10.02
N VAL A 399 -16.40 -11.88 10.77
CA VAL A 399 -16.32 -13.21 11.36
C VAL A 399 -17.02 -13.19 12.73
N THR A 400 -18.06 -14.00 12.86
CA THR A 400 -18.85 -14.05 14.10
C THR A 400 -17.99 -14.46 15.29
N GLY A 401 -17.96 -13.60 16.30
CA GLY A 401 -17.15 -13.81 17.51
C GLY A 401 -15.80 -13.11 17.50
N GLU A 402 -15.40 -12.48 16.38
CA GLU A 402 -14.26 -11.59 16.31
C GLU A 402 -14.63 -10.14 16.67
N ALA A 403 -13.65 -9.39 17.16
CA ALA A 403 -13.84 -8.02 17.57
C ALA A 403 -14.05 -7.05 16.39
N ASN A 404 -13.54 -7.40 15.22
CA ASN A 404 -13.41 -6.51 14.06
C ASN A 404 -14.47 -6.77 12.98
N ASP A 405 -14.97 -5.69 12.37
CA ASP A 405 -15.88 -5.73 11.23
C ASP A 405 -15.25 -5.02 10.02
N TYR A 406 -14.92 -5.77 8.98
CA TYR A 406 -14.28 -5.26 7.77
C TYR A 406 -15.23 -5.02 6.59
N ARG A 407 -16.55 -5.17 6.80
CA ARG A 407 -17.53 -5.09 5.71
C ARG A 407 -17.65 -3.69 5.11
N LEU A 408 -17.74 -3.65 3.79
CA LEU A 408 -18.05 -2.45 3.00
C LEU A 408 -19.57 -2.21 2.93
N THR A 409 -20.22 -2.04 4.07
CA THR A 409 -21.70 -1.94 4.14
C THR A 409 -22.23 -0.53 4.34
N ASP A 410 -21.44 0.38 4.89
CA ASP A 410 -21.83 1.79 5.04
C ASP A 410 -21.48 2.62 3.82
N GLY A 411 -22.04 3.83 3.74
CA GLY A 411 -21.88 4.70 2.59
C GLY A 411 -20.41 5.04 2.30
N THR A 412 -19.70 5.60 3.29
CA THR A 412 -18.36 6.18 3.09
C THR A 412 -17.31 5.14 2.74
N THR A 413 -17.20 4.03 3.46
CA THR A 413 -16.19 3.01 3.21
C THR A 413 -16.40 2.33 1.86
N LYS A 414 -17.66 1.99 1.54
CA LYS A 414 -18.03 1.40 0.26
C LYS A 414 -17.82 2.35 -0.90
N GLU A 415 -18.21 3.61 -0.75
CA GLU A 415 -18.07 4.64 -1.78
C GLU A 415 -16.61 4.93 -2.08
N ASP A 416 -15.75 5.03 -1.05
CA ASP A 416 -14.31 5.20 -1.23
C ASP A 416 -13.67 4.00 -1.94
N TYR A 417 -13.99 2.77 -1.53
CA TYR A 417 -13.52 1.57 -2.22
C TYR A 417 -13.90 1.59 -3.71
N ILE A 418 -15.18 1.81 -4.02
CA ILE A 418 -15.67 1.86 -5.41
C ILE A 418 -15.00 2.98 -6.19
N ARG A 419 -14.86 4.18 -5.61
CA ARG A 419 -14.24 5.33 -6.26
C ARG A 419 -12.78 5.08 -6.60
N LEU A 420 -12.00 4.54 -5.65
CA LEU A 420 -10.57 4.33 -5.80
C LEU A 420 -10.24 3.18 -6.76
N THR A 421 -10.99 2.07 -6.69
CA THR A 421 -10.83 0.94 -7.60
C THR A 421 -11.32 1.22 -9.02
N ARG A 422 -11.95 2.38 -9.28
CA ARG A 422 -12.20 2.94 -10.61
C ARG A 422 -11.02 3.74 -11.16
N GLY A 423 -9.95 3.91 -10.38
CA GLY A 423 -8.72 4.57 -10.83
C GLY A 423 -8.01 3.80 -11.93
N ARG A 424 -7.20 4.52 -12.74
CA ARG A 424 -6.51 4.00 -13.94
C ARG A 424 -5.57 2.81 -13.66
N ARG A 425 -5.16 2.63 -12.41
CA ARG A 425 -4.25 1.53 -12.02
C ARG A 425 -4.95 0.18 -11.95
N PHE A 426 -6.29 0.14 -11.78
CA PHE A 426 -7.05 -1.08 -11.54
C PHE A 426 -7.63 -1.68 -12.82
N ILE A 427 -7.51 -3.01 -12.95
CA ILE A 427 -8.00 -3.80 -14.08
C ILE A 427 -9.37 -4.36 -13.74
N ARG A 428 -10.36 -4.12 -14.60
CA ARG A 428 -11.77 -4.47 -14.33
C ARG A 428 -12.22 -5.83 -14.89
N SER A 429 -11.32 -6.56 -15.52
CA SER A 429 -11.58 -7.92 -16.00
C SER A 429 -10.29 -8.71 -16.03
N SER A 430 -10.30 -9.94 -15.55
CA SER A 430 -9.12 -10.81 -15.58
C SER A 430 -8.67 -11.18 -17.00
N TYR A 431 -9.55 -11.02 -17.97
CA TYR A 431 -9.29 -11.27 -19.40
C TYR A 431 -8.99 -10.00 -20.18
N SER A 432 -9.14 -8.81 -19.57
CA SER A 432 -8.83 -7.56 -20.27
C SER A 432 -7.34 -7.38 -20.46
N THR A 433 -7.00 -6.52 -21.42
CA THR A 433 -5.65 -6.01 -21.60
C THR A 433 -5.22 -5.20 -20.38
N ASP A 434 -3.93 -5.08 -20.20
CA ASP A 434 -3.30 -4.25 -19.18
C ASP A 434 -3.72 -2.78 -19.31
N THR A 435 -3.54 -2.03 -18.23
CA THR A 435 -3.68 -0.58 -18.30
C THR A 435 -2.44 0.04 -18.94
N ASP A 436 -2.57 1.22 -19.52
CA ASP A 436 -1.45 2.01 -20.04
C ASP A 436 -0.85 2.95 -18.97
N PHE A 437 -1.37 2.91 -17.74
CA PHE A 437 -1.01 3.82 -16.67
C PHE A 437 -0.11 3.17 -15.62
N CYS A 438 1.03 3.81 -15.36
CA CYS A 438 1.92 3.49 -14.25
C CYS A 438 2.40 4.76 -13.56
N TYR A 439 2.46 4.75 -12.24
CA TYR A 439 3.09 5.82 -11.47
C TYR A 439 4.61 5.75 -11.61
N ARG A 440 5.23 6.91 -11.60
CA ARG A 440 6.68 7.10 -11.59
C ARG A 440 7.07 7.97 -10.42
N GLU A 441 7.95 7.49 -9.54
CA GLU A 441 8.56 8.36 -8.55
C GLU A 441 9.47 9.39 -9.26
N LEU A 442 9.39 10.63 -8.83
CA LEU A 442 10.17 11.72 -9.42
C LEU A 442 11.55 11.81 -8.80
N TRP A 443 12.54 12.07 -9.65
CA TRP A 443 13.94 12.28 -9.29
C TRP A 443 14.47 13.55 -9.95
N ASN A 444 15.63 14.06 -9.47
CA ASN A 444 16.25 15.23 -10.06
C ASN A 444 16.61 15.01 -11.53
N GLY A 445 16.06 15.87 -12.40
CA GLY A 445 16.20 15.77 -13.85
C GLY A 445 15.11 14.93 -14.54
N ALA A 446 14.09 14.46 -13.78
CA ALA A 446 12.99 13.72 -14.39
C ALA A 446 12.26 14.58 -15.45
N PRO A 447 11.92 14.01 -16.63
CA PRO A 447 11.15 14.74 -17.63
C PRO A 447 9.68 14.91 -17.19
N ALA A 448 9.07 16.02 -17.58
CA ALA A 448 7.64 16.24 -17.41
C ALA A 448 7.02 16.84 -18.67
N ALA A 449 5.72 16.54 -18.88
CA ALA A 449 4.93 17.12 -19.99
C ALA A 449 4.42 18.52 -19.61
N SER A 450 3.73 19.19 -20.56
CA SER A 450 3.11 20.50 -20.30
C SER A 450 1.89 20.42 -19.35
N VAL A 451 1.23 19.28 -19.26
CA VAL A 451 0.22 18.97 -18.23
C VAL A 451 0.55 17.61 -17.62
N PHE A 452 0.70 17.55 -16.32
CA PHE A 452 1.06 16.33 -15.62
C PHE A 452 0.47 16.30 -14.20
N PRO A 453 0.18 15.11 -13.64
CA PRO A 453 -0.18 14.96 -12.24
C PRO A 453 1.04 15.03 -11.34
N LEU A 454 0.87 15.61 -10.16
CA LEU A 454 1.73 15.39 -9.00
C LEU A 454 0.92 14.66 -7.95
N SER A 455 1.41 13.53 -7.50
CA SER A 455 0.84 12.74 -6.42
C SER A 455 1.90 12.54 -5.34
N CYS A 456 1.49 12.20 -4.12
CA CYS A 456 2.41 12.12 -3.01
C CYS A 456 2.10 10.93 -2.11
N TYR A 457 3.16 10.29 -1.64
CA TYR A 457 3.18 9.52 -0.41
C TYR A 457 3.90 10.34 0.66
N ALA A 458 3.29 10.47 1.83
CA ALA A 458 3.89 11.13 2.98
C ALA A 458 3.58 10.35 4.26
N HIS A 459 4.57 10.30 5.15
CA HIS A 459 4.48 9.68 6.47
C HIS A 459 5.02 10.63 7.53
N ILE A 460 4.24 10.84 8.58
CA ILE A 460 4.60 11.54 9.81
C ILE A 460 4.13 10.64 10.95
N PHE A 461 5.06 10.22 11.81
CA PHE A 461 4.72 9.29 12.89
C PHE A 461 3.63 9.86 13.81
N ASP A 462 2.65 9.01 14.13
CA ASP A 462 1.51 9.32 15.01
C ASP A 462 0.64 10.51 14.54
N GLU A 463 0.72 10.85 13.24
CA GLU A 463 -0.09 11.89 12.63
C GLU A 463 -0.75 11.44 11.33
N ASP A 464 -1.97 11.91 11.12
CA ASP A 464 -2.64 11.78 9.83
C ASP A 464 -2.20 12.89 8.89
N ILE A 465 -1.97 12.59 7.63
CA ILE A 465 -1.74 13.62 6.61
C ILE A 465 -3.07 14.31 6.30
N THR A 466 -3.15 15.58 6.59
CA THR A 466 -4.35 16.40 6.40
C THR A 466 -4.40 17.10 5.05
N GLU A 467 -3.24 17.49 4.53
CA GLU A 467 -3.10 18.15 3.24
C GLU A 467 -1.68 17.97 2.70
N VAL A 468 -1.57 17.88 1.37
CA VAL A 468 -0.29 18.03 0.66
C VAL A 468 -0.40 19.21 -0.30
N SER A 469 0.48 20.19 -0.12
CA SER A 469 0.61 21.39 -0.95
C SER A 469 1.81 21.28 -1.90
N TYR A 470 1.63 21.74 -3.15
CA TYR A 470 2.66 21.67 -4.18
C TYR A 470 3.07 23.07 -4.64
N PHE A 471 4.35 23.21 -4.94
CA PHE A 471 4.96 24.48 -5.38
C PHE A 471 5.91 24.21 -6.53
N ILE A 472 6.00 25.17 -7.49
CA ILE A 472 7.02 25.21 -8.53
C ILE A 472 7.79 26.51 -8.37
N ASP A 473 9.12 26.44 -8.21
CA ASP A 473 10.01 27.58 -7.94
C ASP A 473 9.53 28.47 -6.78
N GLY A 474 8.89 27.85 -5.78
CA GLY A 474 8.33 28.52 -4.62
C GLY A 474 6.89 29.04 -4.79
N GLU A 475 6.37 29.08 -6.01
CA GLU A 475 4.99 29.50 -6.28
C GLU A 475 4.02 28.34 -6.05
N PHE A 476 2.93 28.59 -5.32
CA PHE A 476 1.89 27.60 -5.02
C PHE A 476 1.10 27.21 -6.28
N VAL A 477 1.02 25.90 -6.58
CA VAL A 477 0.31 25.40 -7.76
C VAL A 477 -0.95 24.59 -7.42
N GLY A 478 -1.12 24.18 -6.18
CA GLY A 478 -2.32 23.50 -5.72
C GLY A 478 -2.09 22.64 -4.48
N SER A 479 -3.18 22.17 -3.89
CA SER A 479 -3.15 21.23 -2.77
C SER A 479 -4.25 20.16 -2.87
N SER A 480 -4.08 19.07 -2.12
CA SER A 480 -5.06 17.97 -2.03
C SER A 480 -5.06 17.41 -0.60
N ASN A 481 -6.25 17.07 -0.10
CA ASN A 481 -6.49 16.53 1.24
C ASN A 481 -6.92 15.06 1.26
N SER A 482 -6.80 14.36 0.14
CA SER A 482 -7.18 12.96 0.02
C SER A 482 -6.14 12.18 -0.78
N ALA A 483 -5.70 11.02 -0.26
CA ALA A 483 -4.79 10.12 -0.96
C ALA A 483 -5.32 9.76 -2.36
N PRO A 484 -4.45 9.70 -3.36
CA PRO A 484 -2.99 9.85 -3.35
C PRO A 484 -2.50 11.32 -3.44
N TYR A 485 -3.28 12.28 -2.94
CA TYR A 485 -2.99 13.71 -2.87
C TYR A 485 -2.67 14.35 -4.23
N THR A 486 -3.41 13.97 -5.26
CA THR A 486 -3.14 14.36 -6.65
C THR A 486 -3.53 15.80 -6.93
N VAL A 487 -2.64 16.52 -7.60
CA VAL A 487 -2.87 17.83 -8.21
C VAL A 487 -2.37 17.78 -9.65
N TYR A 488 -3.15 18.31 -10.59
CA TYR A 488 -2.71 18.46 -11.98
C TYR A 488 -2.07 19.83 -12.18
N VAL A 489 -0.88 19.83 -12.75
CA VAL A 489 -0.09 21.04 -13.03
C VAL A 489 -0.21 21.37 -14.49
N ASP A 490 -0.56 22.64 -14.78
CA ASP A 490 -0.39 23.24 -16.10
C ASP A 490 0.96 23.95 -16.15
N ALA A 491 1.90 23.29 -16.79
CA ALA A 491 3.26 23.78 -16.91
C ALA A 491 3.48 24.56 -18.22
N ALA A 492 2.44 25.09 -18.86
CA ALA A 492 2.56 25.87 -20.09
C ALA A 492 3.48 27.10 -19.93
N ASN A 493 3.65 27.58 -18.71
CA ASN A 493 4.53 28.73 -18.39
C ASN A 493 5.93 28.32 -17.89
N TYR A 494 6.21 27.01 -17.77
CA TYR A 494 7.47 26.48 -17.27
C TYR A 494 8.18 25.67 -18.37
N ALA A 495 9.38 26.09 -18.75
CA ALA A 495 10.19 25.37 -19.74
C ALA A 495 11.62 25.19 -19.23
N GLY A 496 12.11 23.96 -19.26
CA GLY A 496 13.44 23.61 -18.77
C GLY A 496 13.44 23.10 -17.34
N ALA A 497 14.50 23.37 -16.60
CA ALA A 497 14.67 22.89 -15.23
C ALA A 497 13.92 23.78 -14.23
N HIS A 498 13.04 23.18 -13.45
CA HIS A 498 12.25 23.85 -12.42
C HIS A 498 12.21 23.00 -11.15
N SER A 499 12.26 23.68 -9.98
CA SER A 499 12.17 23.00 -8.68
C SER A 499 10.71 22.76 -8.31
N VAL A 500 10.32 21.49 -8.13
CA VAL A 500 9.01 21.09 -7.62
C VAL A 500 9.15 20.67 -6.17
N ARG A 501 8.38 21.30 -5.29
CA ARG A 501 8.35 21.00 -3.87
C ARG A 501 6.95 20.52 -3.46
N ALA A 502 6.90 19.42 -2.71
CA ALA A 502 5.72 18.97 -1.99
C ALA A 502 5.93 19.18 -0.48
N LEU A 503 4.88 19.66 0.20
CA LEU A 503 4.83 19.86 1.64
C LEU A 503 3.57 19.18 2.17
N ALA A 504 3.74 18.14 2.98
CA ALA A 504 2.66 17.47 3.68
C ALA A 504 2.52 18.00 5.10
N ALA A 505 1.28 18.29 5.51
CA ALA A 505 0.92 18.73 6.84
C ALA A 505 0.23 17.60 7.61
N GLY A 506 0.63 17.41 8.87
CA GLY A 506 0.08 16.43 9.78
C GLY A 506 -1.03 16.99 10.67
N SER A 507 -1.81 16.09 11.26
CA SER A 507 -2.98 16.41 12.09
C SER A 507 -2.64 17.02 13.46
N LYS A 508 -1.40 16.86 13.92
CA LYS A 508 -0.92 17.38 15.22
C LYS A 508 0.09 18.52 15.04
N GLY A 509 0.27 18.99 13.79
CA GLY A 509 1.13 20.14 13.47
C GLY A 509 2.52 19.75 12.97
N GLY A 510 2.81 18.47 12.81
CA GLY A 510 4.01 17.99 12.12
C GLY A 510 3.94 18.30 10.62
N SER A 511 5.10 18.30 9.98
CA SER A 511 5.19 18.46 8.52
C SER A 511 6.41 17.73 7.97
N VAL A 512 6.32 17.34 6.71
CA VAL A 512 7.46 16.80 5.96
C VAL A 512 7.43 17.35 4.54
N GLU A 513 8.60 17.65 4.00
CA GLU A 513 8.72 18.19 2.64
C GLU A 513 9.83 17.51 1.84
N LYS A 514 9.68 17.56 0.53
CA LYS A 514 10.69 17.13 -0.43
C LYS A 514 10.67 18.01 -1.66
N SER A 515 11.85 18.29 -2.20
CA SER A 515 12.00 18.99 -3.48
C SER A 515 12.72 18.10 -4.48
N VAL A 516 12.30 18.19 -5.75
CA VAL A 516 12.95 17.54 -6.89
C VAL A 516 13.05 18.54 -8.04
N GLU A 517 14.12 18.46 -8.82
CA GLU A 517 14.28 19.23 -10.05
C GLU A 517 13.63 18.46 -11.21
N LEU A 518 12.68 19.08 -11.92
CA LEU A 518 12.07 18.51 -13.12
C LEU A 518 12.57 19.23 -14.38
N ASN A 519 12.70 18.49 -15.46
CA ASN A 519 12.96 19.06 -16.79
C ASN A 519 11.66 19.07 -17.59
N ILE A 520 10.97 20.21 -17.62
CA ILE A 520 9.65 20.37 -18.22
C ILE A 520 9.80 20.65 -19.71
N ALA A 521 9.28 19.75 -20.53
CA ALA A 521 9.20 19.92 -21.98
C ALA A 521 7.87 20.57 -22.35
N LEU A 522 7.93 21.77 -22.92
CA LEU A 522 6.74 22.37 -23.50
C LEU A 522 6.35 21.63 -24.78
N VAL A 523 5.20 20.98 -24.74
CA VAL A 523 4.55 20.49 -25.95
C VAL A 523 3.52 21.54 -26.35
N SER A 524 3.85 22.40 -27.32
CA SER A 524 2.90 23.34 -27.87
C SER A 524 2.06 22.62 -28.93
N PHE A 525 0.79 22.39 -28.64
CA PHE A 525 -0.18 21.91 -29.62
C PHE A 525 -0.87 23.06 -30.38
N GLY A 526 -0.42 24.31 -30.21
CA GLY A 526 -1.15 25.50 -30.65
C GLY A 526 -2.41 25.74 -29.81
N ASP A 527 -3.24 26.70 -30.20
CA ASP A 527 -4.55 26.92 -29.57
C ASP A 527 -5.49 25.80 -30.00
N ILE A 528 -5.76 24.86 -29.09
CA ILE A 528 -6.70 23.76 -29.35
C ILE A 528 -8.10 24.35 -29.51
N LYS A 529 -8.70 24.11 -30.67
CA LYS A 529 -10.05 24.54 -31.00
C LYS A 529 -11.04 23.37 -30.90
N VAL A 530 -12.26 23.67 -30.50
CA VAL A 530 -13.36 22.72 -30.51
C VAL A 530 -14.53 23.36 -31.27
N THR A 531 -15.06 22.64 -32.22
CA THR A 531 -16.25 23.05 -32.94
C THR A 531 -17.38 22.05 -32.75
N VAL A 532 -18.60 22.54 -32.58
CA VAL A 532 -19.82 21.73 -32.54
C VAL A 532 -20.75 22.17 -33.69
N ASN A 533 -21.03 21.24 -34.61
CA ASN A 533 -21.81 21.52 -35.85
C ASN A 533 -21.26 22.70 -36.66
N GLY A 534 -19.94 22.89 -36.65
CA GLY A 534 -19.23 23.95 -37.36
C GLY A 534 -19.09 25.28 -36.61
N GLU A 535 -19.68 25.44 -35.46
CA GLU A 535 -19.54 26.62 -34.60
C GLU A 535 -18.46 26.43 -33.57
N ASN A 536 -17.63 27.45 -33.33
CA ASN A 536 -16.57 27.40 -32.29
C ASN A 536 -17.19 27.36 -30.89
N VAL A 537 -16.64 26.54 -30.03
CA VAL A 537 -16.95 26.53 -28.59
C VAL A 537 -15.99 27.44 -27.87
N GLU A 538 -16.52 28.42 -27.15
CA GLU A 538 -15.75 29.31 -26.31
C GLU A 538 -15.56 28.67 -24.92
N PHE A 539 -14.33 28.69 -24.44
CA PHE A 539 -13.96 28.14 -23.13
C PHE A 539 -13.39 29.23 -22.23
N ASP A 540 -13.76 29.20 -20.95
CA ASP A 540 -13.19 30.05 -19.90
C ASP A 540 -11.78 29.59 -19.48
N ARG A 541 -11.40 28.39 -19.91
CA ARG A 541 -10.04 27.82 -19.81
C ARG A 541 -9.73 27.05 -21.10
N THR A 542 -8.56 27.28 -21.65
CA THR A 542 -8.08 26.56 -22.85
C THR A 542 -8.07 25.05 -22.65
N PRO A 543 -8.58 24.26 -23.62
CA PRO A 543 -8.44 22.83 -23.66
C PRO A 543 -6.99 22.37 -23.57
N VAL A 544 -6.74 21.21 -22.96
CA VAL A 544 -5.40 20.64 -22.79
C VAL A 544 -5.30 19.23 -23.34
N ILE A 545 -4.10 18.74 -23.58
CA ILE A 545 -3.86 17.34 -23.95
C ILE A 545 -3.23 16.64 -22.77
N LEU A 546 -3.89 15.57 -22.33
CA LEU A 546 -3.40 14.64 -21.30
C LEU A 546 -3.50 13.21 -21.85
N SER A 547 -2.41 12.46 -21.76
CA SER A 547 -2.33 11.07 -22.28
C SER A 547 -2.82 10.96 -23.74
N GLY A 548 -2.47 11.95 -24.60
CA GLY A 548 -2.86 11.98 -26.00
C GLY A 548 -4.36 12.23 -26.25
N ARG A 549 -5.12 12.67 -25.26
CA ARG A 549 -6.55 13.00 -25.37
C ARG A 549 -6.78 14.47 -25.06
N THR A 550 -7.65 15.11 -25.84
CA THR A 550 -8.07 16.49 -25.61
C THR A 550 -9.10 16.54 -24.48
N LEU A 551 -8.76 17.24 -23.40
CA LEU A 551 -9.65 17.52 -22.29
C LEU A 551 -10.16 18.96 -22.40
N VAL A 552 -11.46 19.12 -22.18
CA VAL A 552 -12.19 20.40 -22.30
C VAL A 552 -12.93 20.72 -21.00
N PRO A 553 -13.13 22.00 -20.66
CA PRO A 553 -13.98 22.38 -19.54
C PRO A 553 -15.38 21.76 -19.68
N MET A 554 -15.75 20.98 -18.66
CA MET A 554 -16.95 20.14 -18.64
C MET A 554 -18.21 20.95 -18.92
N ARG A 555 -18.41 22.09 -18.23
CA ARG A 555 -19.63 22.89 -18.36
C ARG A 555 -19.82 23.36 -19.78
N ALA A 556 -18.80 23.93 -20.40
CA ALA A 556 -18.90 24.46 -21.75
C ALA A 556 -19.27 23.38 -22.79
N ILE A 557 -18.68 22.17 -22.67
CA ILE A 557 -19.01 21.12 -23.64
C ILE A 557 -20.43 20.55 -23.43
N PHE A 558 -20.87 20.36 -22.18
CA PHE A 558 -22.22 19.90 -21.90
C PHE A 558 -23.29 20.93 -22.33
N ASP A 559 -23.09 22.22 -21.98
CA ASP A 559 -23.99 23.30 -22.38
C ASP A 559 -24.12 23.38 -23.92
N THR A 560 -22.98 23.29 -24.65
CA THR A 560 -22.97 23.33 -26.11
C THR A 560 -23.66 22.11 -26.74
N LEU A 561 -23.53 20.95 -26.09
CA LEU A 561 -24.24 19.74 -26.50
C LEU A 561 -25.74 19.78 -26.10
N GLY A 562 -26.17 20.78 -25.33
CA GLY A 562 -27.55 20.95 -24.85
C GLY A 562 -27.91 19.99 -23.73
N ALA A 563 -26.96 19.59 -22.90
CA ALA A 563 -27.18 18.76 -21.73
C ALA A 563 -27.25 19.62 -20.45
N GLU A 564 -28.15 19.25 -19.54
CA GLU A 564 -28.20 19.84 -18.18
C GLU A 564 -27.01 19.38 -17.35
N VAL A 565 -26.24 20.33 -16.80
CA VAL A 565 -24.99 20.08 -16.09
C VAL A 565 -25.22 19.86 -14.60
N GLY A 566 -24.71 18.76 -14.06
CA GLY A 566 -24.65 18.44 -12.64
C GLY A 566 -23.23 18.35 -12.12
N TRP A 567 -23.05 18.67 -10.83
CA TRP A 567 -21.83 18.47 -10.10
C TRP A 567 -22.14 17.97 -8.67
N ASP A 568 -21.59 16.85 -8.31
CA ASP A 568 -21.60 16.32 -6.96
C ASP A 568 -20.24 16.58 -6.31
N GLY A 569 -20.22 17.41 -5.27
CA GLY A 569 -19.00 17.82 -4.57
C GLY A 569 -18.41 16.73 -3.67
N ASP A 570 -19.26 15.84 -3.14
CA ASP A 570 -18.84 14.79 -2.20
C ASP A 570 -18.13 13.66 -2.96
N THR A 571 -18.71 13.23 -4.09
CA THR A 571 -18.12 12.21 -4.96
C THR A 571 -17.19 12.80 -6.02
N LYS A 572 -17.07 14.12 -6.10
CA LYS A 572 -16.33 14.85 -7.15
C LYS A 572 -16.75 14.41 -8.55
N THR A 573 -18.05 14.19 -8.76
CA THR A 573 -18.60 13.64 -10.00
C THR A 573 -19.26 14.73 -10.85
N ALA A 574 -18.81 14.84 -12.08
CA ALA A 574 -19.40 15.65 -13.13
C ALA A 574 -20.48 14.85 -13.87
N SER A 575 -21.63 15.45 -14.15
CA SER A 575 -22.69 14.80 -14.94
C SER A 575 -23.35 15.74 -15.94
N GLY A 576 -23.89 15.15 -16.99
CA GLY A 576 -24.72 15.83 -17.98
C GLY A 576 -25.91 14.97 -18.35
N THR A 577 -27.11 15.57 -18.38
CA THR A 577 -28.34 14.85 -18.74
C THR A 577 -28.99 15.51 -19.95
N LYS A 578 -29.34 14.72 -20.98
CA LYS A 578 -30.00 15.16 -22.19
C LYS A 578 -30.87 14.04 -22.78
N ASP A 579 -32.10 14.36 -23.15
CA ASP A 579 -33.05 13.45 -23.83
C ASP A 579 -33.20 12.11 -23.04
N GLY A 580 -33.18 12.16 -21.72
CA GLY A 580 -33.25 11.00 -20.83
C GLY A 580 -31.96 10.17 -20.73
N LYS A 581 -30.88 10.58 -21.38
CA LYS A 581 -29.55 9.98 -21.26
C LYS A 581 -28.71 10.77 -20.25
N THR A 582 -28.20 10.09 -19.24
CA THR A 582 -27.28 10.66 -18.24
C THR A 582 -25.88 10.12 -18.47
N VAL A 583 -24.91 11.03 -18.54
CA VAL A 583 -23.47 10.75 -18.68
C VAL A 583 -22.77 11.33 -17.46
N SER A 584 -21.97 10.54 -16.76
CA SER A 584 -21.23 11.01 -15.59
C SER A 584 -19.82 10.45 -15.52
N ILE A 585 -18.90 11.23 -14.92
CA ILE A 585 -17.50 10.87 -14.72
C ILE A 585 -16.99 11.52 -13.43
N SER A 586 -16.31 10.76 -12.57
CA SER A 586 -15.67 11.29 -11.37
C SER A 586 -14.26 11.81 -11.69
N VAL A 587 -13.82 12.83 -10.96
CA VAL A 587 -12.43 13.34 -11.04
C VAL A 587 -11.45 12.22 -10.69
N ASP A 588 -10.32 12.19 -11.38
CA ASP A 588 -9.28 11.15 -11.30
C ASP A 588 -9.71 9.75 -11.77
N SER A 589 -10.96 9.58 -12.21
CA SER A 589 -11.46 8.34 -12.78
C SER A 589 -11.41 8.38 -14.31
N ASN A 590 -11.05 7.26 -14.92
CA ASN A 590 -11.19 7.02 -16.35
C ASN A 590 -12.43 6.18 -16.69
N ILE A 591 -13.39 6.09 -15.78
CA ILE A 591 -14.65 5.39 -15.99
C ILE A 591 -15.75 6.39 -16.29
N LEU A 592 -16.26 6.36 -17.52
CA LEU A 592 -17.45 7.09 -17.93
C LEU A 592 -18.68 6.21 -17.70
N ASN A 593 -19.66 6.73 -16.99
CA ASN A 593 -20.95 6.07 -16.83
C ASN A 593 -21.97 6.67 -17.80
N VAL A 594 -22.62 5.82 -18.57
CA VAL A 594 -23.70 6.21 -19.51
C VAL A 594 -24.95 5.41 -19.18
N ASN A 595 -25.93 5.99 -18.52
CA ASN A 595 -27.16 5.35 -18.05
C ASN A 595 -26.92 4.09 -17.18
N GLY A 596 -25.85 4.08 -16.38
CA GLY A 596 -25.47 2.91 -15.56
C GLY A 596 -24.50 1.96 -16.25
N GLU A 597 -24.22 2.10 -17.55
CA GLU A 597 -23.20 1.33 -18.25
C GLU A 597 -21.84 2.02 -18.14
N GLU A 598 -20.83 1.29 -17.72
CA GLU A 598 -19.47 1.79 -17.57
C GLU A 598 -18.63 1.59 -18.83
N ARG A 599 -17.88 2.64 -19.20
CA ARG A 599 -16.93 2.64 -20.33
C ARG A 599 -15.56 3.11 -19.82
N VAL A 600 -14.52 2.36 -20.12
CA VAL A 600 -13.14 2.73 -19.79
C VAL A 600 -12.62 3.73 -20.79
N LEU A 601 -12.04 4.83 -20.30
CA LEU A 601 -11.44 5.89 -21.12
C LEU A 601 -9.91 5.85 -21.04
N ASP A 602 -9.26 6.41 -22.06
CA ASP A 602 -7.79 6.54 -22.13
C ASP A 602 -7.24 7.69 -21.26
N ALA A 603 -8.09 8.64 -20.85
CA ALA A 603 -7.71 9.73 -19.97
C ALA A 603 -8.80 9.98 -18.92
N PRO A 604 -8.42 10.34 -17.68
CA PRO A 604 -9.38 10.65 -16.63
C PRO A 604 -10.00 12.04 -16.80
N ALA A 605 -11.10 12.31 -16.09
CA ALA A 605 -11.47 13.67 -15.78
C ALA A 605 -10.51 14.27 -14.75
N ILE A 606 -10.14 15.54 -14.88
CA ILE A 606 -9.18 16.21 -13.98
C ILE A 606 -9.72 17.55 -13.50
N VAL A 607 -9.18 18.03 -12.38
CA VAL A 607 -9.31 19.44 -11.98
C VAL A 607 -8.02 20.17 -12.30
N LEU A 608 -8.12 21.21 -13.12
CA LEU A 608 -6.98 22.02 -13.54
C LEU A 608 -7.37 23.50 -13.49
N GLY A 609 -6.63 24.29 -12.67
CA GLY A 609 -6.95 25.72 -12.49
C GLY A 609 -8.37 25.99 -12.01
N GLY A 610 -8.89 25.14 -11.12
CA GLY A 610 -10.25 25.27 -10.56
C GLY A 610 -11.39 24.91 -11.55
N ARG A 611 -11.08 24.26 -12.67
CA ARG A 611 -12.06 23.76 -13.64
C ARG A 611 -11.96 22.25 -13.79
N THR A 612 -13.12 21.59 -13.84
CA THR A 612 -13.18 20.17 -14.19
C THR A 612 -13.11 20.04 -15.71
N LEU A 613 -12.08 19.35 -16.19
CA LEU A 613 -11.88 19.03 -17.59
C LEU A 613 -12.18 17.55 -17.84
N VAL A 614 -12.84 17.27 -18.96
CA VAL A 614 -13.29 15.92 -19.35
C VAL A 614 -12.84 15.59 -20.77
N PRO A 615 -12.60 14.31 -21.11
CA PRO A 615 -12.24 13.92 -22.46
C PRO A 615 -13.34 14.27 -23.49
N ALA A 616 -13.07 15.22 -24.38
CA ALA A 616 -14.07 15.77 -25.32
C ALA A 616 -14.74 14.69 -26.17
N ARG A 617 -13.95 13.77 -26.73
CA ARG A 617 -14.47 12.68 -27.59
C ARG A 617 -15.43 11.79 -26.82
N ALA A 618 -15.03 11.30 -25.67
CA ALA A 618 -15.82 10.35 -24.88
C ALA A 618 -17.18 10.94 -24.47
N ILE A 619 -17.18 12.20 -24.07
CA ILE A 619 -18.43 12.90 -23.71
C ILE A 619 -19.33 13.09 -24.92
N ALA A 620 -18.81 13.56 -26.07
CA ALA A 620 -19.59 13.80 -27.27
C ALA A 620 -20.17 12.50 -27.86
N GLU A 621 -19.37 11.45 -27.94
CA GLU A 621 -19.81 10.13 -28.39
C GLU A 621 -20.86 9.50 -27.45
N ALA A 622 -20.80 9.77 -26.15
CA ALA A 622 -21.83 9.35 -25.19
C ALA A 622 -23.18 10.00 -25.45
N PHE A 623 -23.21 11.19 -26.08
CA PHE A 623 -24.41 11.87 -26.56
C PHE A 623 -24.70 11.65 -28.06
N ASP A 624 -24.18 10.54 -28.63
CA ASP A 624 -24.41 10.11 -30.00
C ASP A 624 -23.89 11.10 -31.07
N CYS A 625 -22.83 11.86 -30.76
CA CYS A 625 -22.17 12.74 -31.71
C CYS A 625 -20.95 12.04 -32.34
N ASN A 626 -20.62 12.41 -33.58
CA ASN A 626 -19.38 12.01 -34.23
C ASN A 626 -18.27 12.98 -33.87
N VAL A 627 -17.05 12.46 -33.63
CA VAL A 627 -15.90 13.29 -33.23
C VAL A 627 -14.72 13.06 -34.16
N GLY A 628 -14.24 14.14 -34.78
CA GLY A 628 -13.03 14.20 -35.59
C GLY A 628 -11.89 14.96 -34.88
N TRP A 629 -10.66 14.70 -35.29
CA TRP A 629 -9.48 15.47 -34.89
C TRP A 629 -8.70 15.87 -36.14
N ASP A 630 -8.45 17.16 -36.30
CA ASP A 630 -7.53 17.68 -37.29
C ASP A 630 -6.21 18.11 -36.60
N GLY A 631 -5.17 17.33 -36.79
CA GLY A 631 -3.87 17.60 -36.21
C GLY A 631 -3.14 18.81 -36.83
N ALA A 632 -3.48 19.21 -38.05
CA ALA A 632 -2.84 20.35 -38.70
C ALA A 632 -3.34 21.69 -38.12
N THR A 633 -4.60 21.74 -37.71
CA THR A 633 -5.23 22.93 -37.12
C THR A 633 -5.48 22.81 -35.61
N ALA A 634 -5.03 21.70 -34.98
CA ALA A 634 -5.32 21.34 -33.58
C ALA A 634 -6.81 21.48 -33.22
N THR A 635 -7.71 21.01 -34.10
CA THR A 635 -9.14 21.20 -33.97
C THR A 635 -9.89 19.88 -33.72
N VAL A 636 -10.69 19.85 -32.65
CA VAL A 636 -11.70 18.80 -32.40
C VAL A 636 -12.99 19.23 -33.08
N THR A 637 -13.53 18.41 -33.97
CA THR A 637 -14.83 18.63 -34.63
C THR A 637 -15.85 17.67 -34.08
N ILE A 638 -16.96 18.19 -33.57
CA ILE A 638 -18.10 17.43 -33.05
C ILE A 638 -19.31 17.70 -33.95
N THR A 639 -19.91 16.64 -34.44
CA THR A 639 -21.11 16.74 -35.31
C THR A 639 -22.19 15.78 -34.82
N LYS A 640 -23.43 16.26 -34.83
CA LYS A 640 -24.60 15.45 -34.43
C LYS A 640 -25.26 14.88 -35.67
#